data_f774d12703eac4ee551b146ba1333eb1
#
_entry.id   f774d12703eac4ee551b146ba1333eb1
#
_cell.length_a   1.000
_cell.length_b   1.000
_cell.length_c   1.000
_cell.angle_alpha   90.00
_cell.angle_beta   90.00
_cell.angle_gamma   90.00
#
_symmetry.space_group_name_H-M   'P 1'
#
loop_
_entity.id
_entity.type
_entity.pdbx_description
1 polymer ?
#
loop_
_entity_poly.entity_id
_entity_poly.type
_entity_poly.pdbx_seq_one_letter_code
_entity_poly.pdbx_strand_id
1 'polypeptide(L)'
;MTLFSNDGPLGSISSDAIKMPGTFFGYWHDLNWLGYEQPSASPGIYMALGLLLQKSVLYLKWCTPICLVILGLSAWFFFRTLGLRNLSCTIGAIAAAYNMEVVSYACWGLPSRSLTFATTFLAGAFILRALESRPWINLTIAGICVGLGLMEGYDIGALFSLYIAAFILFGFVIKPLESGKQTNLGRASGRGIAGIAVVALAAGLASSQTISTLVGTQLKGSSSGNSENTQAAKEQQWNFLTQWSLPKMEALRIVVPGLYGYRLDTPSSYDSEKLVSLEGGRYWGSMGQDPVLEQINEVEEIIAAFGQRNVLPGELAQVMNISVNQATQLMSLVQNKGRFLQRHSGSGEYVGIVVFFLAVWAILIALNKRSSLYSGTERRMILFWGFVALASLLLAFGKHAVFYQFIYQLPFFNTMRNTIKFLHPMHFALIVLCGYGVEGLIRLAKLETKESSKLIRKWIIGSSIVASIILLFSLIISSAKKVLAQHIAGQGFPLEEALTMASFAGKELIITSIFLIISVFLAAKILKTKAASPFVIGLALLVIADLTRANLPWIQYDDYKYKYNNKNPLIDQLSQSPHKGRVTISPLPSGSLGQLYGIEWLQHQFLYNNIQSIDIVQAPRMSADHEAFERRFTITGDTNTHYLAGRRWELTNTRWILGSTNDLAFFNQKFDPKKSRFTSTNSFLIGLRPDARNPNSPVYEDLTTQFNPTGPYCLIHFDGALPRAKLYSHWEVQTNDLATLEILASQEFDPHAKLIVNSQIEPSAAAPNKASGSVNITEYKPKEIQLTADATTEAILLLNDHWSPHWNVTVNGQPAELLRCNFVMRGVQLKPGQHEIVFRFQPPVTWLYVSLTSLLSGFGLLGFIVVRDRKKSTD
;
A
#
# COMPACT_ATOMS: atom_id res chain seq x y z
N MET A 1 -12.38 19.20 7.33
CA MET A 1 -11.14 18.59 6.89
C MET A 1 -11.15 17.10 7.18
N THR A 2 -10.51 16.28 6.35
CA THR A 2 -10.26 14.85 6.55
C THR A 2 -8.76 14.62 6.52
N LEU A 3 -8.30 13.52 7.11
CA LEU A 3 -6.90 13.14 6.96
C LEU A 3 -6.62 12.84 5.47
N PHE A 4 -5.51 13.30 4.95
CA PHE A 4 -5.04 12.94 3.62
C PHE A 4 -4.85 11.42 3.52
N SER A 5 -5.25 10.84 2.40
CA SER A 5 -5.11 9.41 2.16
C SER A 5 -4.75 9.19 0.68
N ASN A 6 -3.56 8.65 0.44
CA ASN A 6 -3.13 8.29 -0.90
C ASN A 6 -3.80 6.99 -1.38
N ASP A 7 -3.82 5.97 -0.51
CA ASP A 7 -4.29 4.63 -0.88
C ASP A 7 -5.81 4.42 -0.70
N GLY A 8 -6.49 5.36 -0.06
CA GLY A 8 -7.94 5.33 0.13
C GLY A 8 -8.53 6.73 0.14
N PRO A 9 -8.40 7.50 -0.96
CA PRO A 9 -8.94 8.85 -1.02
C PRO A 9 -10.47 8.84 -0.94
N LEU A 10 -11.06 9.98 -0.51
CA LEU A 10 -12.49 10.10 -0.31
C LEU A 10 -13.28 9.70 -1.57
N GLY A 11 -12.79 10.05 -2.75
CA GLY A 11 -13.43 9.66 -4.01
C GLY A 11 -13.58 8.16 -4.14
N SER A 12 -12.51 7.40 -3.91
CA SER A 12 -12.55 5.94 -4.04
C SER A 12 -13.47 5.28 -3.01
N ILE A 13 -13.49 5.76 -1.76
CA ILE A 13 -14.34 5.18 -0.70
C ILE A 13 -15.79 5.71 -0.72
N SER A 14 -16.11 6.67 -1.59
CA SER A 14 -17.45 7.22 -1.75
C SER A 14 -18.20 6.66 -2.95
N SER A 15 -17.54 5.93 -3.84
CA SER A 15 -18.14 5.38 -5.04
C SER A 15 -19.27 4.40 -4.72
N ASP A 16 -20.25 4.31 -5.62
CA ASP A 16 -21.41 3.42 -5.43
C ASP A 16 -21.03 1.95 -5.33
N ALA A 17 -19.93 1.56 -6.01
CA ALA A 17 -19.42 0.19 -6.00
C ALA A 17 -19.08 -0.33 -4.60
N ILE A 18 -18.56 0.54 -3.70
CA ILE A 18 -18.06 0.14 -2.38
C ILE A 18 -18.95 0.57 -1.20
N LYS A 19 -20.20 0.95 -1.46
CA LYS A 19 -21.15 1.28 -0.37
C LYS A 19 -21.42 0.07 0.54
N MET A 20 -21.30 0.30 1.84
CA MET A 20 -21.66 -0.68 2.87
C MET A 20 -23.19 -0.78 3.03
N PRO A 21 -23.74 -1.94 3.42
CA PRO A 21 -23.06 -3.21 3.72
C PRO A 21 -22.78 -4.09 2.49
N GLY A 22 -23.17 -3.68 1.31
CA GLY A 22 -23.08 -4.46 0.09
C GLY A 22 -21.66 -4.95 -0.21
N THR A 23 -20.67 -4.12 0.03
CA THR A 23 -19.23 -4.41 -0.15
C THR A 23 -18.76 -5.58 0.71
N PHE A 24 -19.35 -5.82 1.88
CA PHE A 24 -18.95 -6.90 2.76
C PHE A 24 -19.10 -8.28 2.11
N PHE A 25 -20.11 -8.45 1.25
CA PHE A 25 -20.38 -9.69 0.51
C PHE A 25 -19.71 -9.74 -0.88
N GLY A 26 -18.76 -8.85 -1.12
CA GLY A 26 -18.09 -8.66 -2.40
C GLY A 26 -18.76 -7.60 -3.27
N TYR A 27 -17.97 -7.00 -4.15
CA TYR A 27 -18.46 -5.94 -5.02
C TYR A 27 -17.83 -6.00 -6.42
N TRP A 28 -18.47 -5.35 -7.35
CA TRP A 28 -17.99 -5.16 -8.70
C TRP A 28 -17.50 -3.72 -8.84
N HIS A 29 -16.25 -3.56 -9.21
CA HIS A 29 -15.66 -2.24 -9.39
C HIS A 29 -15.86 -1.79 -10.83
N ASP A 30 -16.99 -1.14 -11.12
CA ASP A 30 -17.45 -0.80 -12.46
C ASP A 30 -16.83 0.48 -13.04
N LEU A 31 -16.14 1.28 -12.23
CA LEU A 31 -15.61 2.59 -12.65
C LEU A 31 -14.30 2.51 -13.44
N ASN A 32 -13.56 1.42 -13.28
CA ASN A 32 -12.25 1.24 -13.89
C ASN A 32 -12.29 0.14 -14.96
N TRP A 33 -11.73 0.43 -16.11
CA TRP A 33 -11.65 -0.45 -17.25
C TRP A 33 -13.03 -0.97 -17.69
N LEU A 34 -13.17 -2.28 -17.93
CA LEU A 34 -14.46 -2.94 -18.19
C LEU A 34 -15.14 -3.41 -16.89
N GLY A 35 -14.60 -3.02 -15.76
CA GLY A 35 -14.94 -3.52 -14.44
C GLY A 35 -14.10 -4.73 -14.02
N TYR A 36 -13.98 -4.94 -12.73
CA TYR A 36 -13.32 -6.11 -12.14
C TYR A 36 -13.96 -6.52 -10.81
N GLU A 37 -13.82 -7.79 -10.49
CA GLU A 37 -14.39 -8.33 -9.27
C GLU A 37 -13.51 -8.07 -8.05
N GLN A 38 -14.18 -7.78 -6.93
CA GLN A 38 -13.60 -7.87 -5.61
C GLN A 38 -14.38 -8.94 -4.82
N PRO A 39 -13.73 -9.97 -4.33
CA PRO A 39 -14.39 -10.99 -3.53
C PRO A 39 -14.95 -10.41 -2.24
N SER A 40 -15.68 -11.22 -1.46
CA SER A 40 -16.15 -10.80 -0.15
C SER A 40 -15.02 -10.29 0.73
N ALA A 41 -15.33 -9.28 1.55
CA ALA A 41 -14.35 -8.64 2.41
C ALA A 41 -13.82 -9.61 3.48
N SER A 42 -12.59 -9.42 3.89
CA SER A 42 -12.05 -10.08 5.07
C SER A 42 -12.71 -9.49 6.32
N PRO A 43 -13.33 -10.29 7.20
CA PRO A 43 -14.09 -9.78 8.35
C PRO A 43 -13.17 -9.33 9.50
N GLY A 44 -12.22 -8.45 9.21
CA GLY A 44 -11.28 -7.86 10.16
C GLY A 44 -11.84 -6.67 10.92
N ILE A 45 -11.03 -6.12 11.82
CA ILE A 45 -11.39 -4.96 12.66
C ILE A 45 -11.60 -3.72 11.78
N TYR A 46 -10.72 -3.53 10.77
CA TYR A 46 -10.81 -2.42 9.82
C TYR A 46 -12.15 -2.41 9.07
N MET A 47 -12.59 -3.58 8.61
CA MET A 47 -13.89 -3.73 7.95
C MET A 47 -15.05 -3.50 8.92
N ALA A 48 -14.95 -3.98 10.17
CA ALA A 48 -15.95 -3.71 11.19
C ALA A 48 -16.10 -2.20 11.50
N LEU A 49 -14.97 -1.46 11.51
CA LEU A 49 -15.00 0.00 11.62
C LEU A 49 -15.69 0.65 10.41
N GLY A 50 -15.47 0.14 9.20
CA GLY A 50 -16.17 0.59 8.00
C GLY A 50 -17.68 0.41 8.10
N LEU A 51 -18.15 -0.76 8.59
CA LEU A 51 -19.57 -1.03 8.85
C LEU A 51 -20.14 -0.11 9.93
N LEU A 52 -19.41 0.14 11.01
CA LEU A 52 -19.84 0.99 12.13
C LEU A 52 -19.96 2.47 11.73
N LEU A 53 -18.97 2.98 11.00
CA LEU A 53 -18.87 4.39 10.66
C LEU A 53 -19.64 4.77 9.39
N GLN A 54 -20.02 3.85 8.55
CA GLN A 54 -20.88 3.87 7.34
C GLN A 54 -20.74 5.07 6.37
N LYS A 55 -20.38 6.26 6.87
CA LYS A 55 -20.20 7.50 6.09
C LYS A 55 -18.73 7.71 5.78
N SER A 56 -18.38 7.86 4.51
CA SER A 56 -16.99 8.00 4.04
C SER A 56 -16.21 9.10 4.78
N VAL A 57 -16.80 10.28 5.00
CA VAL A 57 -16.18 11.38 5.74
C VAL A 57 -15.96 11.04 7.21
N LEU A 58 -16.93 10.38 7.86
CA LEU A 58 -16.80 9.99 9.27
C LEU A 58 -15.72 8.93 9.45
N TYR A 59 -15.67 7.99 8.51
CA TYR A 59 -14.64 6.96 8.46
C TYR A 59 -13.22 7.54 8.34
N LEU A 60 -12.99 8.45 7.38
CA LEU A 60 -11.70 9.11 7.22
C LEU A 60 -11.26 9.93 8.44
N LYS A 61 -12.22 10.49 9.19
CA LYS A 61 -11.91 11.24 10.40
C LYS A 61 -11.53 10.37 11.60
N TRP A 62 -12.19 9.23 11.78
CA TRP A 62 -12.12 8.48 13.03
C TRP A 62 -11.42 7.14 12.93
N CYS A 63 -11.29 6.55 11.75
CA CYS A 63 -10.67 5.24 11.60
C CYS A 63 -9.23 5.22 12.14
N THR A 64 -8.39 6.16 11.71
CA THR A 64 -6.99 6.24 12.15
C THR A 64 -6.84 6.43 13.66
N PRO A 65 -7.49 7.42 14.32
CA PRO A 65 -7.41 7.57 15.77
C PRO A 65 -7.86 6.31 16.52
N ILE A 66 -8.95 5.67 16.09
CA ILE A 66 -9.46 4.45 16.72
C ILE A 66 -8.45 3.31 16.59
N CYS A 67 -7.85 3.12 15.41
CA CYS A 67 -6.82 2.09 15.19
C CYS A 67 -5.60 2.29 16.10
N LEU A 68 -5.14 3.53 16.28
CA LEU A 68 -4.01 3.86 17.16
C LEU A 68 -4.35 3.61 18.65
N VAL A 69 -5.58 3.91 19.07
CA VAL A 69 -6.05 3.60 20.44
C VAL A 69 -6.09 2.08 20.67
N ILE A 70 -6.64 1.32 19.72
CA ILE A 70 -6.66 -0.15 19.78
C ILE A 70 -5.22 -0.69 19.90
N LEU A 71 -4.27 -0.15 19.12
CA LEU A 71 -2.86 -0.52 19.20
C LEU A 71 -2.29 -0.25 20.60
N GLY A 72 -2.48 0.97 21.12
CA GLY A 72 -2.01 1.33 22.47
C GLY A 72 -2.55 0.41 23.56
N LEU A 73 -3.86 0.12 23.54
CA LEU A 73 -4.50 -0.78 24.52
C LEU A 73 -3.99 -2.22 24.38
N SER A 74 -3.78 -2.70 23.16
CA SER A 74 -3.24 -4.05 22.90
C SER A 74 -1.79 -4.18 23.41
N ALA A 75 -0.97 -3.18 23.18
CA ALA A 75 0.39 -3.12 23.69
C ALA A 75 0.41 -3.04 25.23
N TRP A 76 -0.46 -2.20 25.82
CA TRP A 76 -0.59 -2.12 27.28
C TRP A 76 -0.95 -3.48 27.90
N PHE A 77 -1.90 -4.20 27.31
CA PHE A 77 -2.29 -5.53 27.73
C PHE A 77 -1.13 -6.53 27.64
N PHE A 78 -0.36 -6.50 26.57
CA PHE A 78 0.84 -7.32 26.41
C PHE A 78 1.87 -7.03 27.51
N PHE A 79 2.18 -5.78 27.77
CA PHE A 79 3.12 -5.39 28.84
C PHE A 79 2.63 -5.80 30.24
N ARG A 80 1.32 -5.73 30.50
CA ARG A 80 0.73 -6.25 31.73
C ARG A 80 0.91 -7.75 31.85
N THR A 81 0.77 -8.49 30.78
CA THR A 81 0.97 -9.94 30.75
C THR A 81 2.45 -10.31 30.98
N LEU A 82 3.38 -9.46 30.60
CA LEU A 82 4.80 -9.58 30.97
C LEU A 82 5.08 -9.31 32.46
N GLY A 83 4.08 -8.90 33.24
CA GLY A 83 4.23 -8.56 34.67
C GLY A 83 4.87 -7.19 34.94
N LEU A 84 4.92 -6.28 33.94
CA LEU A 84 5.49 -4.96 34.13
C LEU A 84 4.53 -4.05 34.93
N ARG A 85 5.08 -3.01 35.58
CA ARG A 85 4.31 -2.01 36.30
C ARG A 85 3.49 -1.14 35.38
N ASN A 86 2.39 -0.57 35.91
CA ASN A 86 1.47 0.26 35.11
C ASN A 86 2.16 1.39 34.35
N LEU A 87 3.12 2.12 34.98
CA LEU A 87 3.88 3.19 34.32
C LEU A 87 4.71 2.66 33.13
N SER A 88 5.38 1.50 33.31
CA SER A 88 6.13 0.85 32.21
C SER A 88 5.21 0.40 31.09
N CYS A 89 4.03 -0.15 31.43
CA CYS A 89 3.01 -0.53 30.46
C CYS A 89 2.49 0.68 29.67
N THR A 90 2.23 1.80 30.37
CA THR A 90 1.71 3.03 29.75
C THR A 90 2.73 3.64 28.79
N ILE A 91 4.02 3.71 29.19
CA ILE A 91 5.06 4.25 28.30
C ILE A 91 5.25 3.35 27.07
N GLY A 92 5.26 2.02 27.26
CA GLY A 92 5.32 1.08 26.14
C GLY A 92 4.10 1.18 25.20
N ALA A 93 2.90 1.38 25.75
CA ALA A 93 1.68 1.60 24.98
C ALA A 93 1.71 2.92 24.17
N ILE A 94 2.21 3.99 24.78
CA ILE A 94 2.41 5.29 24.11
C ILE A 94 3.44 5.13 22.99
N ALA A 95 4.57 4.47 23.27
CA ALA A 95 5.59 4.21 22.27
C ALA A 95 5.06 3.39 21.09
N ALA A 96 4.11 2.47 21.31
CA ALA A 96 3.46 1.72 20.25
C ALA A 96 2.47 2.57 19.44
N ALA A 97 1.57 3.29 20.13
CA ALA A 97 0.51 4.08 19.48
C ALA A 97 1.05 5.29 18.70
N TYR A 98 2.12 5.90 19.15
CA TYR A 98 2.75 7.07 18.52
C TYR A 98 3.96 6.70 17.65
N ASN A 99 4.26 5.41 17.46
CA ASN A 99 5.37 4.97 16.62
C ASN A 99 5.22 5.51 15.19
N MET A 100 6.28 6.14 14.67
CA MET A 100 6.22 6.80 13.36
C MET A 100 5.90 5.83 12.22
N GLU A 101 6.41 4.60 12.28
CA GLU A 101 6.13 3.55 11.29
C GLU A 101 4.61 3.35 11.10
N VAL A 102 3.86 3.25 12.19
CA VAL A 102 2.39 3.07 12.14
C VAL A 102 1.64 4.35 11.80
N VAL A 103 2.06 5.49 12.35
CA VAL A 103 1.39 6.78 12.14
C VAL A 103 1.56 7.25 10.69
N SER A 104 2.78 7.14 10.13
CA SER A 104 3.03 7.54 8.74
C SER A 104 2.24 6.71 7.73
N TYR A 105 2.17 5.39 7.91
CA TYR A 105 1.33 4.54 7.08
C TYR A 105 -0.17 4.86 7.22
N ALA A 106 -0.63 5.14 8.43
CA ALA A 106 -2.02 5.55 8.66
C ALA A 106 -2.35 6.87 7.96
N CYS A 107 -1.39 7.82 7.95
CA CYS A 107 -1.51 9.08 7.22
C CYS A 107 -1.39 8.91 5.70
N TRP A 108 -0.83 7.79 5.23
CA TRP A 108 -0.78 7.45 3.81
C TRP A 108 -2.05 6.76 3.31
N GLY A 109 -2.95 6.37 4.21
CA GLY A 109 -4.22 5.70 3.88
C GLY A 109 -4.27 4.22 4.27
N LEU A 110 -3.32 3.74 5.07
CA LEU A 110 -3.21 2.36 5.52
C LEU A 110 -3.31 2.22 7.06
N PRO A 111 -4.38 2.73 7.70
CA PRO A 111 -4.52 2.65 9.16
C PRO A 111 -4.66 1.21 9.68
N SER A 112 -5.07 0.26 8.83
CA SER A 112 -5.16 -1.16 9.16
C SER A 112 -3.83 -1.77 9.57
N ARG A 113 -2.69 -1.22 9.14
CA ARG A 113 -1.36 -1.66 9.59
C ARG A 113 -1.17 -1.49 11.09
N SER A 114 -1.77 -0.47 11.70
CA SER A 114 -1.79 -0.32 13.16
C SER A 114 -2.49 -1.49 13.84
N LEU A 115 -3.53 -2.03 13.21
CA LEU A 115 -4.27 -3.19 13.71
C LEU A 115 -3.47 -4.49 13.60
N THR A 116 -2.63 -4.63 12.56
CA THR A 116 -1.69 -5.76 12.46
C THR A 116 -0.70 -5.77 13.64
N PHE A 117 -0.17 -4.61 14.03
CA PHE A 117 0.65 -4.49 15.24
C PHE A 117 -0.16 -4.82 16.52
N ALA A 118 -1.37 -4.27 16.63
CA ALA A 118 -2.26 -4.51 17.78
C ALA A 118 -2.54 -6.01 17.99
N THR A 119 -2.91 -6.70 16.91
CA THR A 119 -3.19 -8.15 16.96
C THR A 119 -1.94 -8.97 17.23
N THR A 120 -0.76 -8.50 16.79
CA THR A 120 0.53 -9.13 17.14
C THR A 120 0.85 -8.99 18.62
N PHE A 121 0.61 -7.83 19.26
CA PHE A 121 0.71 -7.67 20.71
C PHE A 121 -0.26 -8.59 21.46
N LEU A 122 -1.52 -8.70 21.00
CA LEU A 122 -2.50 -9.60 21.58
C LEU A 122 -2.07 -11.07 21.44
N ALA A 123 -1.60 -11.48 20.25
CA ALA A 123 -1.08 -12.83 20.07
C ALA A 123 0.09 -13.13 21.02
N GLY A 124 1.03 -12.20 21.15
CA GLY A 124 2.14 -12.30 22.10
C GLY A 124 1.66 -12.44 23.55
N ALA A 125 0.65 -11.67 23.98
CA ALA A 125 0.06 -11.75 25.31
C ALA A 125 -0.58 -13.13 25.58
N PHE A 126 -1.33 -13.67 24.62
CA PHE A 126 -1.94 -15.00 24.78
C PHE A 126 -0.91 -16.13 24.71
N ILE A 127 0.19 -15.99 23.98
CA ILE A 127 1.31 -16.94 24.03
C ILE A 127 1.93 -16.95 25.44
N LEU A 128 2.19 -15.79 26.02
CA LEU A 128 2.71 -15.70 27.41
C LEU A 128 1.77 -16.37 28.40
N ARG A 129 0.45 -16.14 28.29
CA ARG A 129 -0.55 -16.84 29.11
C ARG A 129 -0.58 -18.34 28.87
N ALA A 130 -0.36 -18.78 27.61
CA ALA A 130 -0.28 -20.21 27.29
C ALA A 130 0.89 -20.90 27.96
N LEU A 131 2.00 -20.18 28.18
CA LEU A 131 3.13 -20.70 28.93
C LEU A 131 2.82 -20.88 30.43
N GLU A 132 1.82 -20.19 30.98
CA GLU A 132 1.44 -20.26 32.39
C GLU A 132 0.25 -21.20 32.67
N SER A 133 -0.77 -21.09 31.82
CA SER A 133 -2.03 -21.84 32.04
C SER A 133 -2.78 -22.05 30.72
N ARG A 134 -3.54 -23.15 30.64
CA ARG A 134 -4.46 -23.47 29.56
C ARG A 134 -3.82 -23.31 28.18
N PRO A 135 -2.70 -24.01 27.91
CA PRO A 135 -1.88 -23.74 26.71
C PRO A 135 -2.69 -23.76 25.42
N TRP A 136 -3.52 -24.77 25.22
CA TRP A 136 -4.23 -24.95 23.95
C TRP A 136 -5.29 -23.87 23.71
N ILE A 137 -6.04 -23.45 24.72
CA ILE A 137 -7.05 -22.39 24.57
C ILE A 137 -6.37 -21.06 24.27
N ASN A 138 -5.33 -20.71 25.03
CA ASN A 138 -4.60 -19.47 24.81
C ASN A 138 -3.87 -19.45 23.46
N LEU A 139 -3.31 -20.57 23.01
CA LEU A 139 -2.69 -20.69 21.67
C LEU A 139 -3.74 -20.58 20.55
N THR A 140 -4.95 -21.14 20.72
CA THR A 140 -6.03 -20.97 19.76
C THR A 140 -6.42 -19.48 19.62
N ILE A 141 -6.57 -18.77 20.75
CA ILE A 141 -6.85 -17.33 20.73
C ILE A 141 -5.70 -16.55 20.12
N ALA A 142 -4.44 -16.90 20.43
CA ALA A 142 -3.28 -16.31 19.80
C ALA A 142 -3.30 -16.51 18.28
N GLY A 143 -3.69 -17.70 17.80
CA GLY A 143 -3.86 -18.01 16.40
C GLY A 143 -4.94 -17.16 15.74
N ILE A 144 -6.08 -16.96 16.40
CA ILE A 144 -7.12 -16.05 15.91
C ILE A 144 -6.61 -14.60 15.82
N CYS A 145 -5.82 -14.15 16.80
CA CYS A 145 -5.17 -12.83 16.71
C CYS A 145 -4.20 -12.73 15.53
N VAL A 146 -3.40 -13.79 15.26
CA VAL A 146 -2.54 -13.84 14.06
C VAL A 146 -3.38 -13.79 12.80
N GLY A 147 -4.48 -14.54 12.72
CA GLY A 147 -5.43 -14.50 11.59
C GLY A 147 -6.03 -13.11 11.36
N LEU A 148 -6.43 -12.42 12.45
CA LEU A 148 -6.83 -11.01 12.37
C LEU A 148 -5.71 -10.14 11.80
N GLY A 149 -4.47 -10.30 12.23
CA GLY A 149 -3.32 -9.58 11.68
C GLY A 149 -3.10 -9.81 10.19
N LEU A 150 -3.35 -11.03 9.70
CA LEU A 150 -3.33 -11.36 8.28
C LEU A 150 -4.46 -10.66 7.51
N MET A 151 -5.64 -10.51 8.10
CA MET A 151 -6.77 -9.79 7.50
C MET A 151 -6.52 -8.29 7.40
N GLU A 152 -5.84 -7.70 8.39
CA GLU A 152 -5.56 -6.26 8.45
C GLU A 152 -4.40 -5.83 7.54
N GLY A 153 -3.44 -6.73 7.29
CA GLY A 153 -2.32 -6.48 6.41
C GLY A 153 -1.62 -7.79 6.08
N TYR A 154 -2.04 -8.43 5.00
CA TYR A 154 -1.64 -9.81 4.68
C TYR A 154 -0.12 -10.01 4.56
N ASP A 155 0.61 -9.06 3.97
CA ASP A 155 2.06 -9.13 3.80
C ASP A 155 2.82 -8.94 5.14
N ILE A 156 2.41 -7.94 5.93
CA ILE A 156 3.00 -7.65 7.23
C ILE A 156 2.52 -8.67 8.26
N GLY A 157 1.25 -9.08 8.23
CA GLY A 157 0.70 -10.13 9.08
C GLY A 157 1.38 -11.48 8.83
N ALA A 158 1.66 -11.83 7.57
CA ALA A 158 2.44 -13.01 7.23
C ALA A 158 3.88 -12.92 7.76
N LEU A 159 4.51 -11.75 7.63
CA LEU A 159 5.84 -11.51 8.20
C LEU A 159 5.83 -11.68 9.72
N PHE A 160 4.90 -11.05 10.43
CA PHE A 160 4.78 -11.20 11.89
C PHE A 160 4.48 -12.63 12.32
N SER A 161 3.75 -13.43 11.52
CA SER A 161 3.46 -14.82 11.86
C SER A 161 4.72 -15.67 12.05
N LEU A 162 5.78 -15.37 11.28
CA LEU A 162 7.09 -16.02 11.41
C LEU A 162 7.76 -15.68 12.74
N TYR A 163 7.71 -14.42 13.15
CA TYR A 163 8.26 -13.97 14.44
C TYR A 163 7.44 -14.51 15.61
N ILE A 164 6.12 -14.62 15.46
CA ILE A 164 5.24 -15.29 16.44
C ILE A 164 5.58 -16.77 16.56
N ALA A 165 5.81 -17.48 15.47
CA ALA A 165 6.25 -18.88 15.50
C ALA A 165 7.60 -19.03 16.22
N ALA A 166 8.57 -18.17 15.93
CA ALA A 166 9.84 -18.13 16.64
C ALA A 166 9.65 -17.84 18.15
N PHE A 167 8.74 -16.93 18.49
CA PHE A 167 8.43 -16.58 19.89
C PHE A 167 7.77 -17.72 20.64
N ILE A 168 6.87 -18.49 20.02
CA ILE A 168 6.28 -19.70 20.59
C ILE A 168 7.39 -20.72 20.91
N LEU A 169 8.23 -21.04 19.91
CA LEU A 169 9.31 -22.01 20.08
C LEU A 169 10.26 -21.57 21.20
N PHE A 170 10.68 -20.31 21.18
CA PHE A 170 11.52 -19.71 22.20
C PHE A 170 10.88 -19.85 23.60
N GLY A 171 9.60 -19.49 23.77
CA GLY A 171 8.92 -19.55 25.06
C GLY A 171 8.81 -20.97 25.63
N PHE A 172 8.44 -21.94 24.78
CA PHE A 172 8.32 -23.33 25.22
C PHE A 172 9.65 -24.01 25.54
N VAL A 173 10.75 -23.56 24.92
CA VAL A 173 12.10 -24.07 25.20
C VAL A 173 12.71 -23.43 26.46
N ILE A 174 12.52 -22.11 26.63
CA ILE A 174 13.18 -21.34 27.70
C ILE A 174 12.56 -21.58 29.05
N LYS A 175 11.23 -21.64 29.17
CA LYS A 175 10.54 -21.77 30.44
C LYS A 175 10.90 -23.07 31.23
N PRO A 176 10.98 -24.25 30.62
CA PRO A 176 11.44 -25.44 31.27
C PRO A 176 12.89 -25.37 31.76
N LEU A 177 13.78 -24.67 31.09
CA LEU A 177 15.17 -24.54 31.51
C LEU A 177 15.35 -23.82 32.85
N GLU A 178 14.39 -23.00 33.26
CA GLU A 178 14.43 -22.26 34.54
C GLU A 178 13.91 -23.07 35.71
N SER A 179 12.99 -24.00 35.46
CA SER A 179 12.39 -24.78 36.55
C SER A 179 13.32 -25.83 37.17
N GLY A 180 14.59 -25.89 36.75
CA GLY A 180 15.58 -26.84 37.28
C GLY A 180 15.25 -28.30 37.03
N LYS A 181 14.11 -28.60 36.42
CA LYS A 181 13.75 -29.96 36.03
C LYS A 181 14.60 -30.31 34.81
N GLN A 182 15.22 -31.50 34.83
CA GLN A 182 15.86 -32.11 33.65
C GLN A 182 14.79 -32.22 32.54
N THR A 183 14.63 -31.16 31.76
CA THR A 183 13.65 -31.15 30.69
C THR A 183 14.29 -31.72 29.46
N ASN A 184 13.70 -32.76 28.92
CA ASN A 184 14.05 -33.28 27.62
C ASN A 184 13.76 -32.16 26.56
N LEU A 185 14.84 -31.57 26.00
CA LEU A 185 14.76 -30.49 25.03
C LEU A 185 13.87 -30.91 23.83
N GLY A 186 13.87 -32.19 23.48
CA GLY A 186 13.02 -32.73 22.43
C GLY A 186 11.52 -32.61 22.76
N ARG A 187 11.13 -32.88 24.00
CA ARG A 187 9.70 -32.69 24.43
C ARG A 187 9.31 -31.23 24.48
N ALA A 188 10.21 -30.34 24.89
CA ALA A 188 9.96 -28.91 24.92
C ALA A 188 9.78 -28.35 23.50
N SER A 189 10.68 -28.71 22.58
CA SER A 189 10.59 -28.35 21.16
C SER A 189 9.35 -28.95 20.50
N GLY A 190 9.01 -30.21 20.77
CA GLY A 190 7.79 -30.86 20.27
C GLY A 190 6.52 -30.16 20.70
N ARG A 191 6.44 -29.68 21.96
CA ARG A 191 5.31 -28.84 22.43
C ARG A 191 5.28 -27.48 21.73
N GLY A 192 6.43 -26.86 21.49
CA GLY A 192 6.54 -25.62 20.72
C GLY A 192 6.04 -25.78 19.29
N ILE A 193 6.45 -26.86 18.60
CA ILE A 193 6.00 -27.18 17.25
C ILE A 193 4.49 -27.44 17.22
N ALA A 194 3.96 -28.22 18.17
CA ALA A 194 2.51 -28.45 18.30
C ALA A 194 1.78 -27.12 18.57
N GLY A 195 2.37 -26.22 19.37
CA GLY A 195 1.83 -24.89 19.61
C GLY A 195 1.77 -24.03 18.33
N ILE A 196 2.83 -24.06 17.51
CA ILE A 196 2.86 -23.41 16.21
C ILE A 196 1.75 -23.97 15.29
N ALA A 197 1.58 -25.30 15.27
CA ALA A 197 0.54 -25.93 14.47
C ALA A 197 -0.88 -25.48 14.87
N VAL A 198 -1.16 -25.39 16.17
CA VAL A 198 -2.46 -24.89 16.69
C VAL A 198 -2.68 -23.43 16.28
N VAL A 199 -1.67 -22.58 16.45
CA VAL A 199 -1.73 -21.17 16.06
C VAL A 199 -1.94 -21.04 14.56
N ALA A 200 -1.21 -21.80 13.74
CA ALA A 200 -1.32 -21.78 12.29
C ALA A 200 -2.71 -22.22 11.81
N LEU A 201 -3.26 -23.30 12.40
CA LEU A 201 -4.61 -23.78 12.08
C LEU A 201 -5.68 -22.73 12.45
N ALA A 202 -5.62 -22.20 13.66
CA ALA A 202 -6.59 -21.18 14.10
C ALA A 202 -6.47 -19.89 13.30
N ALA A 203 -5.25 -19.46 12.95
CA ALA A 203 -5.00 -18.33 12.08
C ALA A 203 -5.54 -18.57 10.67
N GLY A 204 -5.28 -19.74 10.09
CA GLY A 204 -5.77 -20.13 8.78
C GLY A 204 -7.29 -20.15 8.71
N LEU A 205 -7.98 -20.68 9.72
CA LEU A 205 -9.43 -20.66 9.81
C LEU A 205 -9.98 -19.23 9.95
N ALA A 206 -9.38 -18.43 10.82
CA ALA A 206 -9.80 -17.04 11.02
C ALA A 206 -9.61 -16.19 9.75
N SER A 207 -8.49 -16.35 9.04
CA SER A 207 -8.17 -15.59 7.82
C SER A 207 -8.49 -16.32 6.52
N SER A 208 -9.33 -17.35 6.55
CA SER A 208 -9.63 -18.19 5.39
C SER A 208 -10.15 -17.40 4.19
N GLN A 209 -10.97 -16.37 4.39
CA GLN A 209 -11.40 -15.46 3.33
C GLN A 209 -10.21 -14.72 2.68
N THR A 210 -9.31 -14.16 3.48
CA THR A 210 -8.11 -13.46 2.98
C THR A 210 -7.20 -14.40 2.20
N ILE A 211 -6.96 -15.61 2.73
CA ILE A 211 -6.12 -16.63 2.08
C ILE A 211 -6.76 -17.07 0.75
N SER A 212 -8.07 -17.31 0.73
CA SER A 212 -8.79 -17.69 -0.50
C SER A 212 -8.66 -16.60 -1.57
N THR A 213 -8.81 -15.33 -1.17
CA THR A 213 -8.64 -14.18 -2.08
C THR A 213 -7.21 -14.13 -2.63
N LEU A 214 -6.20 -14.26 -1.76
CA LEU A 214 -4.80 -14.21 -2.17
C LEU A 214 -4.43 -15.35 -3.13
N VAL A 215 -4.90 -16.56 -2.85
CA VAL A 215 -4.67 -17.72 -3.73
C VAL A 215 -5.36 -17.50 -5.08
N GLY A 216 -6.58 -17.02 -5.10
CA GLY A 216 -7.35 -16.79 -6.31
C GLY A 216 -6.78 -15.68 -7.20
N THR A 217 -6.42 -14.54 -6.60
CA THR A 217 -6.03 -13.34 -7.35
C THR A 217 -4.52 -13.21 -7.58
N GLN A 218 -3.70 -13.68 -6.66
CA GLN A 218 -2.26 -13.44 -6.69
C GLN A 218 -1.40 -14.65 -7.06
N LEU A 219 -1.86 -15.87 -6.81
CA LEU A 219 -1.13 -17.09 -7.16
C LEU A 219 -1.64 -17.72 -8.45
N LYS A 220 -2.95 -17.71 -8.70
CA LYS A 220 -3.55 -18.29 -9.92
C LYS A 220 -3.79 -17.26 -11.02
N GLY A 221 -4.01 -16.00 -10.70
CA GLY A 221 -4.29 -14.89 -11.63
C GLY A 221 -3.07 -14.15 -12.16
N SER A 222 -1.89 -14.42 -11.65
CA SER A 222 -0.68 -13.72 -12.06
C SER A 222 -0.02 -14.44 -13.23
N SER A 223 0.06 -13.76 -14.37
CA SER A 223 0.79 -14.20 -15.57
C SER A 223 2.31 -14.36 -15.35
N SER A 224 2.81 -14.05 -14.15
CA SER A 224 4.22 -14.24 -13.79
C SER A 224 4.69 -15.70 -13.80
N GLY A 225 3.77 -16.67 -14.05
CA GLY A 225 4.12 -18.10 -14.19
C GLY A 225 4.72 -18.49 -15.54
N ASN A 226 4.62 -17.65 -16.57
CA ASN A 226 5.09 -17.93 -17.92
C ASN A 226 6.14 -16.95 -18.44
N SER A 227 6.66 -16.03 -17.61
CA SER A 227 7.85 -15.27 -18.01
C SER A 227 9.02 -16.23 -18.14
N GLU A 228 9.58 -16.30 -19.32
CA GLU A 228 10.76 -17.09 -19.66
C GLU A 228 11.76 -17.04 -18.51
N ASN A 229 12.33 -18.18 -18.17
CA ASN A 229 13.31 -18.39 -17.12
C ASN A 229 14.67 -17.76 -17.50
N THR A 230 14.64 -16.59 -18.12
CA THR A 230 15.80 -15.85 -18.57
C THR A 230 16.44 -15.12 -17.40
N GLN A 231 17.75 -14.96 -17.45
CA GLN A 231 18.51 -14.23 -16.44
C GLN A 231 17.98 -12.79 -16.28
N ALA A 232 17.63 -12.12 -17.38
CA ALA A 232 17.08 -10.78 -17.41
C ALA A 232 15.73 -10.68 -16.64
N ALA A 233 14.85 -11.66 -16.80
CA ALA A 233 13.58 -11.70 -16.07
C ALA A 233 13.78 -11.84 -14.55
N LYS A 234 14.77 -12.66 -14.14
CA LYS A 234 15.14 -12.82 -12.71
C LYS A 234 15.72 -11.54 -12.11
N GLU A 235 16.56 -10.83 -12.85
CA GLU A 235 17.13 -9.55 -12.44
C GLU A 235 16.06 -8.46 -12.35
N GLN A 236 15.16 -8.40 -13.31
CA GLN A 236 14.03 -7.48 -13.27
C GLN A 236 13.11 -7.75 -12.07
N GLN A 237 12.81 -9.02 -11.77
CA GLN A 237 12.05 -9.40 -10.60
C GLN A 237 12.77 -9.02 -9.30
N TRP A 238 14.07 -9.28 -9.18
CA TRP A 238 14.87 -8.88 -8.04
C TRP A 238 14.84 -7.37 -7.82
N ASN A 239 15.08 -6.58 -8.88
CA ASN A 239 15.08 -5.12 -8.82
C ASN A 239 13.71 -4.58 -8.40
N PHE A 240 12.61 -5.13 -8.93
CA PHE A 240 11.25 -4.76 -8.55
C PHE A 240 10.95 -5.07 -7.07
N LEU A 241 11.36 -6.24 -6.58
CA LEU A 241 11.08 -6.65 -5.20
C LEU A 241 11.93 -5.90 -4.18
N THR A 242 13.16 -5.51 -4.55
CA THR A 242 14.12 -4.84 -3.66
C THR A 242 14.22 -3.33 -3.88
N GLN A 243 13.42 -2.74 -4.75
CA GLN A 243 13.40 -1.30 -5.03
C GLN A 243 13.34 -0.44 -3.75
N TRP A 244 12.51 -0.84 -2.80
CA TRP A 244 12.33 -0.18 -1.51
C TRP A 244 13.18 -0.87 -0.43
N SER A 245 14.48 -0.96 -0.65
CA SER A 245 15.46 -1.41 0.33
C SER A 245 16.00 -0.21 1.10
N LEU A 246 16.26 -0.38 2.41
CA LEU A 246 16.84 0.66 3.24
C LEU A 246 18.34 0.84 2.90
N PRO A 247 18.80 2.00 2.41
CA PRO A 247 20.22 2.26 2.27
C PRO A 247 20.91 2.28 3.63
N LYS A 248 22.15 1.73 3.72
CA LYS A 248 22.83 1.56 5.02
C LYS A 248 22.95 2.85 5.83
N MET A 249 23.31 3.95 5.17
CA MET A 249 23.45 5.25 5.84
C MET A 249 22.11 5.83 6.28
N GLU A 250 21.04 5.52 5.56
CA GLU A 250 19.70 5.96 5.91
C GLU A 250 19.11 5.22 7.12
N ALA A 251 19.76 4.16 7.61
CA ALA A 251 19.41 3.55 8.90
C ALA A 251 19.50 4.56 10.07
N LEU A 252 20.23 5.66 9.92
CA LEU A 252 20.24 6.76 10.89
C LEU A 252 18.88 7.43 11.06
N ARG A 253 17.95 7.32 10.09
CA ARG A 253 16.56 7.80 10.19
C ARG A 253 15.78 7.11 11.30
N ILE A 254 16.19 5.91 11.71
CA ILE A 254 15.59 5.18 12.83
C ILE A 254 15.76 5.95 14.15
N VAL A 255 16.82 6.72 14.28
CA VAL A 255 17.19 7.46 15.51
C VAL A 255 17.17 8.98 15.35
N VAL A 256 17.18 9.50 14.13
CA VAL A 256 17.09 10.94 13.82
C VAL A 256 16.01 11.16 12.78
N PRO A 257 14.81 11.65 13.17
CA PRO A 257 13.73 11.87 12.23
C PRO A 257 14.09 13.00 11.25
N GLY A 258 13.73 12.85 10.00
CA GLY A 258 13.94 13.88 8.99
C GLY A 258 15.40 14.18 8.63
N LEU A 259 16.38 13.36 9.06
CA LEU A 259 17.79 13.54 8.69
C LEU A 259 18.00 13.60 7.17
N TYR A 260 17.28 12.76 6.43
CA TYR A 260 17.21 12.77 4.96
C TYR A 260 15.93 13.44 4.43
N GLY A 261 15.27 14.27 5.25
CA GLY A 261 13.92 14.76 4.97
C GLY A 261 12.85 13.71 5.26
N TYR A 262 11.60 14.04 4.94
CA TYR A 262 10.46 13.18 5.25
C TYR A 262 9.85 12.56 3.98
N ARG A 263 9.35 13.39 3.08
CA ARG A 263 8.67 12.98 1.83
C ARG A 263 9.11 13.89 0.69
N LEU A 264 8.93 13.42 -0.55
CA LEU A 264 9.20 14.23 -1.74
C LEU A 264 8.31 15.47 -1.84
N ASP A 265 7.08 15.34 -1.37
CA ASP A 265 6.06 16.39 -1.35
C ASP A 265 6.01 17.15 -0.01
N THR A 266 7.01 16.98 0.85
CA THR A 266 7.13 17.79 2.07
C THR A 266 7.35 19.25 1.70
N PRO A 267 6.55 20.19 2.23
CA PRO A 267 6.68 21.60 1.91
C PRO A 267 8.10 22.13 2.15
N SER A 268 8.61 22.93 1.24
CA SER A 268 9.89 23.62 1.38
C SER A 268 9.80 24.91 2.17
N SER A 269 8.58 25.46 2.36
CA SER A 269 8.30 26.69 3.08
C SER A 269 7.51 26.43 4.36
N TYR A 270 7.53 27.40 5.26
CA TYR A 270 6.73 27.39 6.47
C TYR A 270 5.24 27.52 6.11
N ASP A 271 4.46 26.57 6.57
CA ASP A 271 3.00 26.64 6.50
C ASP A 271 2.48 27.25 7.81
N SER A 272 1.85 28.43 7.71
CA SER A 272 1.35 29.18 8.88
C SER A 272 0.25 28.43 9.67
N GLU A 273 -0.39 27.45 9.06
CA GLU A 273 -1.35 26.57 9.73
C GLU A 273 -0.69 25.42 10.50
N LYS A 274 0.62 25.21 10.34
CA LYS A 274 1.38 24.15 11.01
C LYS A 274 2.22 24.69 12.15
N LEU A 275 2.26 23.93 13.23
CA LEU A 275 3.02 24.26 14.43
C LEU A 275 4.55 24.19 14.24
N VAL A 276 5.03 23.57 13.16
CA VAL A 276 6.44 23.31 12.91
C VAL A 276 6.81 23.74 11.50
N SER A 277 7.89 24.51 11.38
CA SER A 277 8.47 24.83 10.08
C SER A 277 9.03 23.57 9.43
N LEU A 278 8.59 23.30 8.21
CA LEU A 278 9.04 22.19 7.38
C LEU A 278 9.98 22.62 6.25
N GLU A 279 10.41 23.88 6.27
CA GLU A 279 11.34 24.43 5.27
C GLU A 279 12.59 23.54 5.19
N GLY A 280 12.88 23.02 4.00
CA GLY A 280 13.96 22.06 3.76
C GLY A 280 13.65 20.62 4.15
N GLY A 281 12.43 20.29 4.59
CA GLY A 281 12.03 18.93 5.01
C GLY A 281 11.80 17.93 3.86
N ARG A 282 12.04 18.32 2.62
CA ARG A 282 11.91 17.46 1.46
C ARG A 282 12.93 16.32 1.48
N TYR A 283 12.50 15.11 1.11
CA TYR A 283 13.36 13.93 1.12
C TYR A 283 14.44 13.99 0.03
N TRP A 284 15.69 13.72 0.41
CA TRP A 284 16.85 13.72 -0.48
C TRP A 284 17.65 12.42 -0.44
N GLY A 285 17.19 11.40 0.27
CA GLY A 285 17.80 10.08 0.27
C GLY A 285 17.63 9.33 -1.06
N SER A 286 18.10 8.09 -1.10
CA SER A 286 18.13 7.25 -2.31
C SER A 286 17.08 6.12 -2.32
N MET A 287 16.26 5.97 -1.29
CA MET A 287 15.25 4.92 -1.22
C MET A 287 14.15 5.15 -2.27
N GLY A 288 13.77 4.09 -2.98
CA GLY A 288 12.77 4.16 -4.04
C GLY A 288 13.24 4.81 -5.33
N GLN A 289 14.54 5.01 -5.52
CA GLN A 289 15.08 5.42 -6.81
C GLN A 289 14.80 4.35 -7.88
N ASP A 290 14.53 4.81 -9.10
CA ASP A 290 14.34 3.93 -10.24
C ASP A 290 15.65 3.17 -10.50
N PRO A 291 15.62 1.84 -10.71
CA PRO A 291 16.80 1.07 -11.11
C PRO A 291 17.51 1.61 -12.36
N VAL A 292 16.75 2.20 -13.30
CA VAL A 292 17.28 2.86 -14.49
C VAL A 292 18.21 4.02 -14.12
N LEU A 293 18.02 4.64 -12.96
CA LEU A 293 18.87 5.75 -12.51
C LEU A 293 20.31 5.29 -12.21
N GLU A 294 20.51 4.05 -11.75
CA GLU A 294 21.86 3.48 -11.56
C GLU A 294 22.58 3.36 -12.91
N GLN A 295 21.88 2.90 -13.94
CA GLN A 295 22.43 2.83 -15.31
C GLN A 295 22.69 4.21 -15.89
N ILE A 296 21.81 5.18 -15.65
CA ILE A 296 22.01 6.56 -16.08
C ILE A 296 23.25 7.17 -15.42
N ASN A 297 23.46 6.94 -14.12
CA ASN A 297 24.61 7.45 -13.39
C ASN A 297 25.91 6.81 -13.91
N GLU A 298 25.92 5.50 -14.18
CA GLU A 298 27.06 4.80 -14.78
C GLU A 298 27.41 5.38 -16.16
N VAL A 299 26.41 5.62 -16.99
CA VAL A 299 26.60 6.26 -18.31
C VAL A 299 27.13 7.68 -18.15
N GLU A 300 26.64 8.47 -17.20
CA GLU A 300 27.17 9.82 -16.92
C GLU A 300 28.61 9.80 -16.45
N GLU A 301 29.01 8.86 -15.60
CA GLU A 301 30.40 8.68 -15.18
C GLU A 301 31.30 8.33 -16.37
N ILE A 302 30.85 7.43 -17.26
CA ILE A 302 31.54 7.10 -18.47
C ILE A 302 31.67 8.32 -19.39
N ILE A 303 30.59 9.06 -19.62
CA ILE A 303 30.59 10.28 -20.44
C ILE A 303 31.54 11.32 -19.81
N ALA A 304 31.53 11.49 -18.50
CA ALA A 304 32.43 12.42 -17.80
C ALA A 304 33.91 12.03 -17.96
N ALA A 305 34.21 10.75 -18.01
CA ALA A 305 35.58 10.25 -18.25
C ALA A 305 36.11 10.58 -19.65
N PHE A 306 35.24 10.78 -20.63
CA PHE A 306 35.63 11.24 -21.98
C PHE A 306 35.96 12.76 -22.05
N GLY A 307 35.77 13.51 -20.97
CA GLY A 307 36.00 14.94 -20.90
C GLY A 307 34.82 15.75 -21.50
N GLN A 308 35.07 17.03 -21.87
CA GLN A 308 34.02 17.94 -22.36
C GLN A 308 33.62 17.72 -23.86
N ARG A 309 33.99 16.59 -24.47
CA ARG A 309 33.59 16.32 -25.86
C ARG A 309 32.26 15.60 -25.92
N ASN A 310 31.51 15.82 -27.00
CA ASN A 310 30.29 15.06 -27.26
C ASN A 310 30.64 13.61 -27.55
N VAL A 311 30.24 12.71 -26.65
CA VAL A 311 30.38 11.26 -26.80
C VAL A 311 29.34 10.74 -27.77
N LEU A 312 29.79 9.97 -28.78
CA LEU A 312 28.88 9.35 -29.73
C LEU A 312 28.32 8.03 -29.20
N PRO A 313 27.08 7.64 -29.59
CA PRO A 313 26.49 6.35 -29.14
C PRO A 313 27.40 5.14 -29.45
N GLY A 314 28.15 5.16 -30.53
CA GLY A 314 29.11 4.10 -30.91
C GLY A 314 30.28 3.95 -29.93
N GLU A 315 30.77 5.05 -29.38
CA GLU A 315 31.86 5.06 -28.39
C GLU A 315 31.40 4.50 -27.05
N LEU A 316 30.19 4.94 -26.61
CA LEU A 316 29.53 4.42 -25.41
C LEU A 316 29.27 2.91 -25.55
N ALA A 317 28.80 2.48 -26.73
CA ALA A 317 28.53 1.08 -27.02
C ALA A 317 29.76 0.19 -26.87
N GLN A 318 30.92 0.67 -27.32
CA GLN A 318 32.20 -0.05 -27.19
C GLN A 318 32.63 -0.17 -25.73
N VAL A 319 32.56 0.91 -24.95
CA VAL A 319 33.00 0.90 -23.53
C VAL A 319 32.09 0.02 -22.67
N MET A 320 30.80 0.07 -22.90
CA MET A 320 29.82 -0.72 -22.12
C MET A 320 29.60 -2.14 -22.70
N ASN A 321 30.21 -2.46 -23.83
CA ASN A 321 30.02 -3.74 -24.50
C ASN A 321 28.54 -4.07 -24.80
N ILE A 322 27.82 -3.07 -25.32
CA ILE A 322 26.39 -3.13 -25.66
C ILE A 322 26.18 -2.76 -27.13
N SER A 323 24.97 -2.97 -27.66
CA SER A 323 24.64 -2.52 -29.02
C SER A 323 24.54 -1.01 -29.12
N VAL A 324 24.80 -0.45 -30.31
CA VAL A 324 24.67 0.99 -30.57
C VAL A 324 23.23 1.49 -30.29
N ASN A 325 22.21 0.67 -30.57
CA ASN A 325 20.83 0.99 -30.25
C ASN A 325 20.59 1.11 -28.75
N GLN A 326 21.16 0.22 -27.94
CA GLN A 326 21.09 0.30 -26.49
C GLN A 326 21.83 1.53 -25.95
N ALA A 327 23.01 1.83 -26.48
CA ALA A 327 23.76 3.04 -26.13
C ALA A 327 22.97 4.32 -26.47
N THR A 328 22.30 4.37 -27.62
CA THR A 328 21.44 5.48 -28.02
C THR A 328 20.26 5.65 -27.07
N GLN A 329 19.63 4.54 -26.67
CA GLN A 329 18.56 4.56 -25.67
C GLN A 329 19.06 5.07 -24.31
N LEU A 330 20.20 4.58 -23.82
CA LEU A 330 20.81 5.02 -22.56
C LEU A 330 21.15 6.51 -22.59
N MET A 331 21.71 7.02 -23.69
CA MET A 331 21.97 8.46 -23.86
C MET A 331 20.70 9.29 -23.86
N SER A 332 19.60 8.79 -24.44
CA SER A 332 18.30 9.47 -24.38
C SER A 332 17.74 9.47 -22.95
N LEU A 333 17.98 8.43 -22.16
CA LEU A 333 17.62 8.35 -20.74
C LEU A 333 18.42 9.36 -19.90
N VAL A 334 19.72 9.53 -20.16
CA VAL A 334 20.56 10.57 -19.52
C VAL A 334 19.96 11.96 -19.76
N GLN A 335 19.59 12.28 -20.99
CA GLN A 335 18.95 13.57 -21.32
C GLN A 335 17.60 13.78 -20.59
N ASN A 336 16.90 12.71 -20.27
CA ASN A 336 15.61 12.72 -19.57
C ASN A 336 15.72 12.32 -18.09
N LYS A 337 16.91 12.37 -17.49
CA LYS A 337 17.19 11.91 -16.12
C LYS A 337 16.18 12.40 -15.09
N GLY A 338 15.73 13.63 -15.17
CA GLY A 338 14.75 14.18 -14.23
C GLY A 338 13.41 13.43 -14.18
N ARG A 339 13.07 12.61 -15.18
CA ARG A 339 11.86 11.79 -15.20
C ARG A 339 11.98 10.50 -14.36
N PHE A 340 13.22 10.06 -14.04
CA PHE A 340 13.50 8.80 -13.35
C PHE A 340 13.86 8.99 -11.85
N LEU A 341 13.76 10.20 -11.34
CA LEU A 341 14.00 10.52 -9.93
C LEU A 341 12.81 10.07 -9.08
N GLN A 342 12.55 8.76 -9.01
CA GLN A 342 11.67 8.21 -8.00
C GLN A 342 12.40 8.15 -6.67
N ARG A 343 11.78 8.72 -5.63
CA ARG A 343 12.31 8.76 -4.27
C ARG A 343 11.23 8.39 -3.29
N HIS A 344 11.66 8.04 -2.08
CA HIS A 344 10.72 7.66 -1.02
C HIS A 344 9.77 8.80 -0.66
N SER A 345 8.47 8.51 -0.63
CA SER A 345 7.43 9.41 -0.18
C SER A 345 6.39 8.71 0.70
N GLY A 346 6.67 7.47 1.13
CA GLY A 346 5.73 6.58 1.80
C GLY A 346 5.74 6.70 3.32
N SER A 347 6.62 5.98 4.01
CA SER A 347 6.59 5.83 5.48
C SER A 347 7.79 6.46 6.18
N GLY A 348 7.65 6.69 7.48
CA GLY A 348 8.73 7.14 8.34
C GLY A 348 9.30 5.99 9.17
N GLU A 349 10.61 5.95 9.34
CA GLU A 349 11.32 4.86 10.00
C GLU A 349 11.77 5.20 11.43
N TYR A 350 11.38 6.35 11.96
CA TYR A 350 11.82 6.81 13.28
C TYR A 350 11.11 6.07 14.41
N VAL A 351 11.89 5.46 15.30
CA VAL A 351 11.36 4.75 16.46
C VAL A 351 11.18 5.63 17.71
N GLY A 352 11.80 6.80 17.71
CA GLY A 352 11.94 7.68 18.87
C GLY A 352 13.30 7.54 19.55
N ILE A 353 14.05 8.64 19.70
CA ILE A 353 15.37 8.57 20.36
C ILE A 353 15.24 8.16 21.83
N VAL A 354 14.16 8.57 22.49
CA VAL A 354 13.86 8.19 23.87
C VAL A 354 13.57 6.69 23.98
N VAL A 355 12.77 6.15 23.05
CA VAL A 355 12.44 4.72 22.94
C VAL A 355 13.68 3.89 22.66
N PHE A 356 14.50 4.32 21.69
CA PHE A 356 15.75 3.66 21.34
C PHE A 356 16.74 3.65 22.52
N PHE A 357 16.90 4.77 23.19
CA PHE A 357 17.76 4.90 24.38
C PHE A 357 17.37 3.88 25.46
N LEU A 358 16.06 3.76 25.77
CA LEU A 358 15.55 2.82 26.76
C LEU A 358 15.72 1.35 26.32
N ALA A 359 15.50 1.08 25.01
CA ALA A 359 15.70 -0.25 24.46
C ALA A 359 17.16 -0.71 24.55
N VAL A 360 18.10 0.16 24.12
CA VAL A 360 19.55 -0.13 24.23
C VAL A 360 19.95 -0.32 25.68
N TRP A 361 19.43 0.51 26.59
CA TRP A 361 19.69 0.39 28.01
C TRP A 361 19.26 -0.97 28.55
N ALA A 362 18.05 -1.46 28.19
CA ALA A 362 17.58 -2.78 28.59
C ALA A 362 18.50 -3.90 28.10
N ILE A 363 18.94 -3.84 26.84
CA ILE A 363 19.86 -4.83 26.25
C ILE A 363 21.20 -4.84 27.00
N LEU A 364 21.80 -3.68 27.23
CA LEU A 364 23.11 -3.57 27.89
C LEU A 364 23.07 -4.13 29.33
N ILE A 365 22.00 -3.88 30.08
CA ILE A 365 21.80 -4.49 31.41
C ILE A 365 21.57 -5.99 31.32
N ALA A 366 20.79 -6.47 30.35
CA ALA A 366 20.58 -7.90 30.14
C ALA A 366 21.85 -8.65 29.73
N LEU A 367 22.76 -8.03 29.01
CA LEU A 367 24.08 -8.60 28.70
C LEU A 367 25.00 -8.71 29.91
N ASN A 368 24.83 -7.89 30.94
CA ASN A 368 25.62 -7.96 32.18
C ASN A 368 25.19 -9.12 33.06
N LYS A 369 25.97 -10.22 33.01
CA LYS A 369 25.67 -11.46 33.78
C LYS A 369 25.65 -11.27 35.31
N ARG A 370 26.29 -10.26 35.83
CA ARG A 370 26.36 -9.98 37.27
C ARG A 370 25.17 -9.16 37.79
N SER A 371 24.37 -8.64 36.89
CA SER A 371 23.19 -7.85 37.26
C SER A 371 22.02 -8.78 37.64
N SER A 372 21.49 -8.61 38.82
CA SER A 372 20.28 -9.31 39.34
C SER A 372 18.98 -8.55 39.02
N LEU A 373 19.06 -7.50 38.19
CA LEU A 373 17.93 -6.61 37.93
C LEU A 373 16.79 -7.30 37.17
N TYR A 374 17.13 -8.16 36.23
CA TYR A 374 16.20 -8.97 35.47
C TYR A 374 16.33 -10.44 35.88
N SER A 375 15.19 -11.14 35.98
CA SER A 375 15.19 -12.59 36.11
C SER A 375 15.81 -13.27 34.89
N GLY A 376 16.15 -14.54 35.01
CA GLY A 376 16.71 -15.33 33.91
C GLY A 376 15.81 -15.30 32.69
N THR A 377 14.48 -15.45 32.87
CA THR A 377 13.48 -15.37 31.78
C THR A 377 13.42 -13.99 31.14
N GLU A 378 13.29 -12.94 31.94
CA GLU A 378 13.26 -11.57 31.44
C GLU A 378 14.51 -11.24 30.64
N ARG A 379 15.68 -11.64 31.14
CA ARG A 379 16.94 -11.43 30.45
C ARG A 379 16.98 -12.11 29.09
N ARG A 380 16.56 -13.39 29.01
CA ARG A 380 16.51 -14.11 27.74
C ARG A 380 15.48 -13.49 26.80
N MET A 381 14.34 -13.03 27.33
CA MET A 381 13.31 -12.31 26.58
C MET A 381 13.86 -11.02 25.97
N ILE A 382 14.56 -10.21 26.74
CA ILE A 382 15.21 -8.97 26.27
C ILE A 382 16.22 -9.28 25.15
N LEU A 383 17.05 -10.31 25.33
CA LEU A 383 18.04 -10.72 24.33
C LEU A 383 17.38 -11.28 23.04
N PHE A 384 16.25 -12.02 23.18
CA PHE A 384 15.47 -12.48 22.04
C PHE A 384 14.94 -11.29 21.21
N TRP A 385 14.32 -10.32 21.86
CA TRP A 385 13.80 -9.14 21.15
C TRP A 385 14.94 -8.25 20.62
N GLY A 386 16.08 -8.18 21.31
CA GLY A 386 17.29 -7.53 20.79
C GLY A 386 17.80 -8.18 19.50
N PHE A 387 17.80 -9.53 19.47
CA PHE A 387 18.15 -10.29 18.26
C PHE A 387 17.14 -10.07 17.14
N VAL A 388 15.84 -10.08 17.45
CA VAL A 388 14.78 -9.79 16.46
C VAL A 388 14.96 -8.40 15.86
N ALA A 389 15.21 -7.38 16.67
CA ALA A 389 15.45 -6.02 16.18
C ALA A 389 16.66 -5.95 15.23
N LEU A 390 17.78 -6.56 15.62
CA LEU A 390 19.00 -6.55 14.78
C LEU A 390 18.81 -7.35 13.49
N ALA A 391 18.28 -8.57 13.56
CA ALA A 391 18.05 -9.41 12.40
C ALA A 391 17.11 -8.73 11.40
N SER A 392 16.03 -8.12 11.88
CA SER A 392 15.08 -7.39 11.05
C SER A 392 15.71 -6.18 10.37
N LEU A 393 16.55 -5.42 11.07
CA LEU A 393 17.31 -4.31 10.46
C LEU A 393 18.24 -4.79 9.35
N LEU A 394 18.98 -5.89 9.57
CA LEU A 394 19.88 -6.45 8.58
C LEU A 394 19.12 -6.91 7.32
N LEU A 395 17.94 -7.47 7.47
CA LEU A 395 17.08 -7.88 6.35
C LEU A 395 16.46 -6.68 5.62
N ALA A 396 16.15 -5.58 6.34
CA ALA A 396 15.62 -4.37 5.73
C ALA A 396 16.59 -3.68 4.76
N PHE A 397 17.90 -3.92 4.89
CA PHE A 397 18.89 -3.41 3.93
C PHE A 397 18.73 -3.99 2.51
N GLY A 398 18.00 -5.11 2.34
CA GLY A 398 17.63 -5.67 1.04
C GLY A 398 18.81 -5.78 0.07
N LYS A 399 18.73 -5.08 -1.07
CA LYS A 399 19.79 -5.07 -2.10
C LYS A 399 21.10 -4.46 -1.61
N HIS A 400 21.09 -3.64 -0.55
CA HIS A 400 22.28 -2.96 -0.04
C HIS A 400 23.12 -3.84 0.91
N ALA A 401 22.67 -5.09 1.24
CA ALA A 401 23.41 -6.04 2.06
C ALA A 401 23.08 -7.48 1.67
N VAL A 402 24.00 -8.39 1.99
CA VAL A 402 23.90 -9.81 1.59
C VAL A 402 22.82 -10.59 2.32
N PHE A 403 22.32 -10.12 3.45
CA PHE A 403 21.45 -10.88 4.34
C PHE A 403 20.12 -11.28 3.71
N TYR A 404 19.50 -10.39 2.94
CA TYR A 404 18.23 -10.68 2.29
C TYR A 404 18.36 -11.70 1.14
N GLN A 405 19.53 -11.79 0.50
CA GLN A 405 19.78 -12.75 -0.58
C GLN A 405 19.56 -14.20 -0.12
N PHE A 406 19.93 -14.53 1.13
CA PHE A 406 19.70 -15.86 1.70
C PHE A 406 18.20 -16.14 1.91
N ILE A 407 17.45 -15.15 2.38
CA ILE A 407 16.00 -15.28 2.58
C ILE A 407 15.24 -15.34 1.25
N TYR A 408 15.69 -14.59 0.25
CA TYR A 408 15.09 -14.57 -1.09
C TYR A 408 15.08 -15.94 -1.79
N GLN A 409 16.04 -16.80 -1.47
CA GLN A 409 16.12 -18.17 -2.01
C GLN A 409 15.07 -19.12 -1.38
N LEU A 410 14.47 -18.74 -0.25
CA LEU A 410 13.44 -19.56 0.39
C LEU A 410 12.12 -19.45 -0.38
N PRO A 411 11.32 -20.55 -0.42
CA PRO A 411 10.02 -20.53 -1.07
C PRO A 411 9.14 -19.39 -0.55
N PHE A 412 8.40 -18.73 -1.45
CA PHE A 412 7.48 -17.61 -1.20
C PHE A 412 8.14 -16.26 -0.85
N PHE A 413 9.40 -16.20 -0.39
CA PHE A 413 10.07 -14.91 -0.13
C PHE A 413 10.41 -14.15 -1.40
N ASN A 414 10.59 -14.84 -2.52
CA ASN A 414 10.74 -14.24 -3.85
C ASN A 414 9.45 -13.59 -4.40
N THR A 415 8.36 -13.58 -3.65
CA THR A 415 7.12 -12.85 -3.97
C THR A 415 6.88 -11.65 -3.06
N MET A 416 7.65 -11.51 -1.99
CA MET A 416 7.51 -10.44 -1.01
C MET A 416 8.19 -9.15 -1.51
N ARG A 417 7.38 -8.18 -1.89
CA ARG A 417 7.84 -6.86 -2.33
C ARG A 417 8.20 -5.98 -1.13
N ASN A 418 9.24 -5.15 -1.30
CA ASN A 418 9.66 -4.09 -0.38
C ASN A 418 10.29 -4.64 0.91
N THR A 419 11.60 -4.86 0.88
CA THR A 419 12.38 -5.38 2.02
C THR A 419 12.37 -4.46 3.24
N ILE A 420 12.08 -3.17 3.08
CA ILE A 420 11.91 -2.22 4.18
C ILE A 420 10.82 -2.67 5.18
N LYS A 421 9.89 -3.54 4.77
CA LYS A 421 8.85 -4.11 5.66
C LYS A 421 9.43 -4.86 6.86
N PHE A 422 10.69 -5.30 6.81
CA PHE A 422 11.37 -5.86 7.98
C PHE A 422 11.61 -4.84 9.10
N LEU A 423 11.44 -3.54 8.84
CA LEU A 423 11.44 -2.54 9.92
C LEU A 423 10.24 -2.70 10.87
N HIS A 424 9.09 -3.23 10.42
CA HIS A 424 7.92 -3.44 11.27
C HIS A 424 8.24 -4.35 12.49
N PRO A 425 8.80 -5.57 12.33
CA PRO A 425 9.24 -6.38 13.47
C PRO A 425 10.37 -5.74 14.27
N MET A 426 11.25 -4.95 13.66
CA MET A 426 12.29 -4.19 14.38
C MET A 426 11.64 -3.17 15.32
N HIS A 427 10.70 -2.34 14.83
CA HIS A 427 9.98 -1.36 15.65
C HIS A 427 9.21 -2.05 16.78
N PHE A 428 8.51 -3.13 16.49
CA PHE A 428 7.82 -3.94 17.49
C PHE A 428 8.78 -4.38 18.60
N ALA A 429 9.94 -4.93 18.25
CA ALA A 429 10.94 -5.39 19.19
C ALA A 429 11.52 -4.25 20.04
N LEU A 430 11.82 -3.10 19.43
CA LEU A 430 12.33 -1.91 20.14
C LEU A 430 11.31 -1.33 21.12
N ILE A 431 10.02 -1.37 20.77
CA ILE A 431 8.93 -0.97 21.67
C ILE A 431 8.85 -1.92 22.89
N VAL A 432 8.95 -3.24 22.67
CA VAL A 432 8.98 -4.21 23.75
C VAL A 432 10.19 -3.98 24.67
N LEU A 433 11.36 -3.74 24.11
CA LEU A 433 12.59 -3.44 24.84
C LEU A 433 12.50 -2.13 25.63
N CYS A 434 11.81 -1.11 25.07
CA CYS A 434 11.54 0.16 25.78
C CYS A 434 10.76 -0.09 27.09
N GLY A 435 9.71 -0.93 27.05
CA GLY A 435 8.96 -1.30 28.23
C GLY A 435 9.84 -1.93 29.31
N TYR A 436 10.71 -2.85 28.93
CA TYR A 436 11.71 -3.43 29.85
C TYR A 436 12.72 -2.39 30.32
N GLY A 437 13.11 -1.43 29.47
CA GLY A 437 14.03 -0.35 29.82
C GLY A 437 13.47 0.52 30.93
N VAL A 438 12.22 0.97 30.82
CA VAL A 438 11.54 1.74 31.87
C VAL A 438 11.43 0.94 33.16
N GLU A 439 10.99 -0.33 33.06
CA GLU A 439 10.85 -1.21 34.23
C GLU A 439 12.19 -1.38 34.95
N GLY A 440 13.26 -1.59 34.20
CA GLY A 440 14.60 -1.73 34.71
C GLY A 440 15.10 -0.47 35.44
N LEU A 441 14.83 0.72 34.88
CA LEU A 441 15.15 1.99 35.54
C LEU A 441 14.43 2.11 36.92
N ILE A 442 13.12 1.81 36.93
CA ILE A 442 12.34 1.86 38.18
C ILE A 442 12.81 0.83 39.20
N ARG A 443 13.19 -0.38 38.78
CA ARG A 443 13.72 -1.42 39.67
C ARG A 443 15.08 -1.03 40.21
N LEU A 444 15.99 -0.54 39.37
CA LEU A 444 17.33 -0.15 39.77
C LEU A 444 17.32 1.02 40.76
N ALA A 445 16.39 1.97 40.61
CA ALA A 445 16.19 3.08 41.54
C ALA A 445 15.82 2.62 42.98
N LYS A 446 15.22 1.44 43.10
CA LYS A 446 14.81 0.86 44.38
C LYS A 446 15.86 -0.05 45.02
N LEU A 447 16.95 -0.38 44.31
CA LEU A 447 18.03 -1.23 44.81
C LEU A 447 19.08 -0.40 45.57
N GLU A 448 19.17 -0.60 46.88
CA GLU A 448 20.13 0.09 47.76
C GLU A 448 21.40 -0.76 48.00
N THR A 449 22.11 -1.18 46.96
CA THR A 449 23.33 -1.98 47.10
C THR A 449 24.55 -1.21 46.61
N LYS A 450 25.78 -1.53 47.14
CA LYS A 450 27.03 -0.96 46.65
C LYS A 450 27.25 -1.23 45.17
N GLU A 451 26.80 -2.38 44.67
CA GLU A 451 26.90 -2.77 43.25
C GLU A 451 25.95 -1.95 42.38
N SER A 452 24.71 -1.71 42.85
CA SER A 452 23.75 -0.86 42.17
C SER A 452 24.27 0.58 42.01
N SER A 453 24.86 1.15 43.06
CA SER A 453 25.44 2.47 43.04
C SER A 453 26.60 2.62 42.02
N LYS A 454 27.47 1.59 41.91
CA LYS A 454 28.55 1.55 40.91
C LYS A 454 27.98 1.43 39.48
N LEU A 455 26.95 0.61 39.29
CA LEU A 455 26.28 0.43 38.00
C LEU A 455 25.59 1.75 37.55
N ILE A 456 24.84 2.38 38.45
CA ILE A 456 24.17 3.68 38.23
C ILE A 456 25.21 4.72 37.81
N ARG A 457 26.31 4.84 38.56
CA ARG A 457 27.37 5.83 38.21
C ARG A 457 27.96 5.59 36.83
N LYS A 458 28.37 4.33 36.52
CA LYS A 458 28.89 3.96 35.21
C LYS A 458 27.91 4.29 34.11
N TRP A 459 26.64 4.00 34.35
CA TRP A 459 25.59 4.18 33.37
C TRP A 459 25.33 5.67 33.09
N ILE A 460 25.22 6.50 34.12
CA ILE A 460 25.03 7.94 33.97
C ILE A 460 26.22 8.56 33.22
N ILE A 461 27.44 8.23 33.63
CA ILE A 461 28.65 8.74 32.98
C ILE A 461 28.71 8.29 31.51
N GLY A 462 28.54 6.98 31.23
CA GLY A 462 28.57 6.46 29.87
C GLY A 462 27.52 7.08 28.97
N SER A 463 26.29 7.16 29.43
CA SER A 463 25.19 7.78 28.65
C SER A 463 25.43 9.29 28.43
N SER A 464 25.94 9.99 29.42
CA SER A 464 26.29 11.42 29.28
C SER A 464 27.41 11.65 28.26
N ILE A 465 28.44 10.80 28.26
CA ILE A 465 29.54 10.84 27.27
C ILE A 465 28.97 10.62 25.87
N VAL A 466 28.15 9.58 25.66
CA VAL A 466 27.53 9.27 24.37
C VAL A 466 26.67 10.41 23.90
N ALA A 467 25.81 10.95 24.77
CA ALA A 467 24.95 12.09 24.44
C ALA A 467 25.76 13.35 24.07
N SER A 468 26.88 13.62 24.77
CA SER A 468 27.78 14.73 24.47
C SER A 468 28.49 14.54 23.11
N ILE A 469 28.93 13.33 22.80
CA ILE A 469 29.56 13.00 21.50
C ILE A 469 28.53 13.21 20.37
N ILE A 470 27.29 12.73 20.53
CA ILE A 470 26.25 12.90 19.53
C ILE A 470 25.92 14.38 19.34
N LEU A 471 25.85 15.17 20.41
CA LEU A 471 25.62 16.61 20.31
C LEU A 471 26.79 17.30 19.57
N LEU A 472 28.03 16.98 19.91
CA LEU A 472 29.21 17.56 19.25
C LEU A 472 29.21 17.21 17.75
N PHE A 473 28.92 15.98 17.40
CA PHE A 473 28.80 15.54 16.02
C PHE A 473 27.67 16.30 15.29
N SER A 474 26.53 16.51 15.95
CA SER A 474 25.40 17.27 15.41
C SER A 474 25.77 18.72 15.14
N LEU A 475 26.54 19.34 16.02
CA LEU A 475 27.07 20.72 15.86
C LEU A 475 28.06 20.79 14.70
N ILE A 476 28.96 19.81 14.55
CA ILE A 476 29.93 19.74 13.45
C ILE A 476 29.20 19.63 12.11
N ILE A 477 28.20 18.72 11.96
CA ILE A 477 27.43 18.56 10.73
C ILE A 477 26.63 19.84 10.43
N SER A 478 26.01 20.43 11.43
CA SER A 478 25.27 21.67 11.26
C SER A 478 26.17 22.82 10.80
N SER A 479 27.43 22.88 11.29
CA SER A 479 28.42 23.87 10.85
C SER A 479 28.89 23.59 9.42
N ALA A 480 28.97 22.32 9.02
CA ALA A 480 29.40 21.88 7.68
C ALA A 480 28.24 21.87 6.64
N LYS A 481 27.14 22.60 6.90
CA LYS A 481 25.93 22.63 6.06
C LYS A 481 26.19 22.92 4.57
N LYS A 482 27.23 23.70 4.24
CA LYS A 482 27.59 23.96 2.83
C LYS A 482 28.09 22.72 2.11
N VAL A 483 28.88 21.88 2.78
CA VAL A 483 29.39 20.60 2.21
C VAL A 483 28.24 19.64 2.02
N LEU A 484 27.33 19.52 3.00
CA LEU A 484 26.14 18.70 2.90
C LEU A 484 25.23 19.19 1.76
N ALA A 485 25.06 20.51 1.62
CA ALA A 485 24.24 21.09 0.54
C ALA A 485 24.83 20.79 -0.85
N GLN A 486 26.15 20.83 -1.00
CA GLN A 486 26.79 20.42 -2.26
C GLN A 486 26.53 18.95 -2.59
N HIS A 487 26.57 18.08 -1.59
CA HIS A 487 26.21 16.66 -1.77
C HIS A 487 24.75 16.48 -2.19
N ILE A 488 23.82 17.21 -1.55
CA ILE A 488 22.39 17.17 -1.88
C ILE A 488 22.15 17.74 -3.28
N ALA A 489 22.82 18.84 -3.64
CA ALA A 489 22.72 19.42 -4.98
C ALA A 489 23.22 18.46 -6.08
N GLY A 490 24.27 17.70 -5.80
CA GLY A 490 24.76 16.62 -6.68
C GLY A 490 23.72 15.53 -6.96
N GLN A 491 22.67 15.45 -6.14
CA GLN A 491 21.55 14.52 -6.35
C GLN A 491 20.38 15.11 -7.18
N GLY A 492 20.57 16.27 -7.78
CA GLY A 492 19.60 16.91 -8.68
C GLY A 492 18.69 17.95 -8.03
N PHE A 493 19.01 18.44 -6.84
CA PHE A 493 18.30 19.56 -6.22
C PHE A 493 18.99 20.90 -6.54
N PRO A 494 18.23 22.01 -6.71
CA PRO A 494 18.80 23.34 -6.80
C PRO A 494 19.63 23.65 -5.55
N LEU A 495 20.78 24.34 -5.72
CA LEU A 495 21.70 24.61 -4.61
C LEU A 495 21.06 25.40 -3.45
N GLU A 496 20.16 26.31 -3.75
CA GLU A 496 19.43 27.11 -2.75
C GLU A 496 18.51 26.22 -1.90
N GLU A 497 17.76 25.31 -2.57
CA GLU A 497 16.93 24.32 -1.88
C GLU A 497 17.80 23.35 -1.09
N ALA A 498 18.91 22.89 -1.64
CA ALA A 498 19.84 22.00 -0.97
C ALA A 498 20.45 22.62 0.31
N LEU A 499 20.68 23.93 0.33
CA LEU A 499 21.13 24.65 1.53
C LEU A 499 20.07 24.65 2.64
N THR A 500 18.80 24.82 2.29
CA THR A 500 17.67 24.73 3.24
C THR A 500 17.49 23.31 3.77
N MET A 501 17.62 22.30 2.91
CA MET A 501 17.56 20.87 3.26
C MET A 501 18.71 20.48 4.20
N ALA A 502 19.94 20.92 3.92
CA ALA A 502 21.08 20.69 4.79
C ALA A 502 20.92 21.36 6.16
N SER A 503 20.39 22.57 6.18
CA SER A 503 20.07 23.30 7.43
C SER A 503 19.00 22.58 8.25
N PHE A 504 17.97 22.05 7.59
CA PHE A 504 16.91 21.25 8.22
C PHE A 504 17.47 19.98 8.85
N ALA A 505 18.28 19.21 8.12
CA ALA A 505 18.96 18.01 8.64
C ALA A 505 19.81 18.32 9.88
N GLY A 506 20.55 19.44 9.86
CA GLY A 506 21.34 19.92 11.02
C GLY A 506 20.46 20.25 12.22
N LYS A 507 19.33 20.94 12.04
CA LYS A 507 18.35 21.22 13.11
C LYS A 507 17.81 19.91 13.72
N GLU A 508 17.42 18.95 12.91
CA GLU A 508 16.89 17.66 13.37
C GLU A 508 17.89 16.87 14.21
N LEU A 509 19.18 16.86 13.82
CA LEU A 509 20.26 16.29 14.60
C LEU A 509 20.40 16.95 15.98
N ILE A 510 20.39 18.28 16.03
CA ILE A 510 20.51 19.03 17.29
C ILE A 510 19.31 18.77 18.21
N ILE A 511 18.09 18.84 17.66
CA ILE A 511 16.87 18.60 18.46
C ILE A 511 16.87 17.16 19.01
N THR A 512 17.23 16.18 18.20
CA THR A 512 17.34 14.77 18.63
C THR A 512 18.37 14.61 19.74
N SER A 513 19.50 15.31 19.65
CA SER A 513 20.53 15.32 20.71
C SER A 513 20.00 15.93 22.02
N ILE A 514 19.20 16.99 21.93
CA ILE A 514 18.56 17.60 23.11
C ILE A 514 17.59 16.61 23.78
N PHE A 515 16.74 15.91 23.01
CA PHE A 515 15.86 14.89 23.56
C PHE A 515 16.63 13.75 24.24
N LEU A 516 17.77 13.34 23.66
CA LEU A 516 18.64 12.34 24.27
C LEU A 516 19.24 12.84 25.60
N ILE A 517 19.73 14.08 25.63
CA ILE A 517 20.28 14.69 26.86
C ILE A 517 19.22 14.76 27.96
N ILE A 518 18.01 15.20 27.63
CA ILE A 518 16.89 15.27 28.58
C ILE A 518 16.56 13.82 29.06
N SER A 519 16.58 12.83 28.17
CA SER A 519 16.36 11.43 28.54
C SER A 519 17.39 10.92 29.54
N VAL A 520 18.67 11.21 29.31
CA VAL A 520 19.76 10.86 30.23
C VAL A 520 19.59 11.58 31.58
N PHE A 521 19.22 12.86 31.57
CA PHE A 521 18.96 13.64 32.77
C PHE A 521 17.79 13.05 33.58
N LEU A 522 16.65 12.76 32.95
CA LEU A 522 15.50 12.14 33.62
C LEU A 522 15.83 10.75 34.16
N ALA A 523 16.54 9.93 33.39
CA ALA A 523 17.02 8.62 33.84
C ALA A 523 17.94 8.76 35.06
N ALA A 524 18.87 9.72 35.04
CA ALA A 524 19.74 10.00 36.20
C ALA A 524 18.96 10.45 37.43
N LYS A 525 17.91 11.27 37.27
CA LYS A 525 17.01 11.69 38.35
C LYS A 525 16.20 10.51 38.90
N ILE A 526 15.63 9.65 38.02
CA ILE A 526 14.95 8.41 38.42
C ILE A 526 15.87 7.55 39.28
N LEU A 527 17.13 7.37 38.87
CA LEU A 527 18.09 6.50 39.55
C LEU A 527 18.62 7.08 40.88
N LYS A 528 18.59 8.40 41.07
CA LYS A 528 19.07 9.08 42.28
C LYS A 528 18.00 9.41 43.30
N THR A 529 16.73 9.35 42.95
CA THR A 529 15.62 9.86 43.75
C THR A 529 14.72 8.72 44.25
N LYS A 530 14.41 8.68 45.56
CA LYS A 530 13.48 7.67 46.12
C LYS A 530 12.05 7.82 45.57
N ALA A 531 11.63 9.06 45.24
CA ALA A 531 10.36 9.36 44.57
C ALA A 531 10.53 9.39 43.06
N ALA A 532 10.73 8.23 42.43
CA ALA A 532 11.01 8.12 40.98
C ALA A 532 9.81 8.47 40.09
N SER A 533 8.55 8.36 40.58
CA SER A 533 7.32 8.48 39.79
C SER A 533 7.19 9.79 38.98
N PRO A 534 7.48 10.99 39.52
CA PRO A 534 7.38 12.23 38.74
C PRO A 534 8.34 12.27 37.53
N PHE A 535 9.54 11.72 37.70
CA PHE A 535 10.53 11.67 36.61
C PHE A 535 10.20 10.61 35.57
N VAL A 536 9.53 9.53 35.97
CA VAL A 536 9.00 8.52 35.04
C VAL A 536 7.83 9.11 34.23
N ILE A 537 6.96 9.92 34.84
CA ILE A 537 5.94 10.69 34.15
C ILE A 537 6.58 11.71 33.19
N GLY A 538 7.63 12.40 33.62
CA GLY A 538 8.42 13.28 32.78
C GLY A 538 9.00 12.55 31.57
N LEU A 539 9.47 11.32 31.74
CA LEU A 539 9.94 10.47 30.64
C LEU A 539 8.80 10.10 29.67
N ALA A 540 7.58 9.78 30.20
CA ALA A 540 6.41 9.53 29.35
C ALA A 540 6.04 10.76 28.51
N LEU A 541 6.03 11.95 29.12
CA LEU A 541 5.77 13.21 28.40
C LEU A 541 6.86 13.49 27.35
N LEU A 542 8.11 13.15 27.65
CA LEU A 542 9.21 13.28 26.69
C LEU A 542 9.04 12.34 25.50
N VAL A 543 8.59 11.08 25.71
CA VAL A 543 8.26 10.15 24.61
C VAL A 543 7.14 10.71 23.74
N ILE A 544 6.08 11.24 24.37
CA ILE A 544 4.98 11.89 23.63
C ILE A 544 5.50 13.07 22.81
N ALA A 545 6.27 13.96 23.41
CA ALA A 545 6.79 15.14 22.72
C ALA A 545 7.71 14.78 21.55
N ASP A 546 8.63 13.83 21.76
CA ASP A 546 9.57 13.34 20.75
C ASP A 546 8.84 12.72 19.53
N LEU A 547 7.94 11.77 19.79
CA LEU A 547 7.20 11.07 18.73
C LEU A 547 6.15 11.98 18.05
N THR A 548 5.47 12.86 18.82
CA THR A 548 4.51 13.81 18.23
C THR A 548 5.21 14.75 17.27
N ARG A 549 6.32 15.37 17.70
CA ARG A 549 7.11 16.26 16.84
C ARG A 549 7.53 15.56 15.54
N ALA A 550 8.04 14.35 15.65
CA ALA A 550 8.51 13.59 14.50
C ALA A 550 7.38 13.16 13.56
N ASN A 551 6.16 12.99 14.07
CA ASN A 551 4.99 12.59 13.27
C ASN A 551 4.29 13.75 12.57
N LEU A 552 4.44 15.00 13.06
CA LEU A 552 3.73 16.16 12.49
C LEU A 552 3.90 16.32 10.96
N PRO A 553 5.10 16.10 10.36
CA PRO A 553 5.28 16.22 8.91
C PRO A 553 4.50 15.20 8.08
N TRP A 554 4.10 14.08 8.68
CA TRP A 554 3.30 13.04 8.02
C TRP A 554 1.80 13.35 8.03
N ILE A 555 1.34 14.18 8.99
CA ILE A 555 -0.08 14.48 9.17
C ILE A 555 -0.47 15.60 8.21
N GLN A 556 -1.15 15.24 7.14
CA GLN A 556 -1.71 16.19 6.18
C GLN A 556 -3.23 16.09 6.20
N TYR A 557 -3.89 17.24 6.01
CA TYR A 557 -5.34 17.31 5.98
C TYR A 557 -5.81 17.83 4.63
N ASP A 558 -6.81 17.15 4.06
CA ASP A 558 -7.53 17.61 2.89
C ASP A 558 -8.79 18.37 3.30
N ASP A 559 -9.00 19.53 2.71
CA ASP A 559 -10.32 20.15 2.73
C ASP A 559 -11.20 19.47 1.67
N TYR A 560 -11.83 18.36 2.07
CA TYR A 560 -12.67 17.59 1.17
C TYR A 560 -13.81 18.39 0.52
N LYS A 561 -14.33 19.44 1.21
CA LYS A 561 -15.34 20.30 0.62
C LYS A 561 -14.76 21.13 -0.52
N TYR A 562 -13.59 21.70 -0.30
CA TYR A 562 -12.89 22.46 -1.33
C TYR A 562 -12.52 21.57 -2.51
N LYS A 563 -12.01 20.37 -2.26
CA LYS A 563 -11.59 19.42 -3.30
C LYS A 563 -12.73 18.87 -4.13
N TYR A 564 -13.80 18.38 -3.50
CA TYR A 564 -14.85 17.64 -4.19
C TYR A 564 -16.11 18.46 -4.55
N ASN A 565 -16.33 19.63 -3.95
CA ASN A 565 -17.41 20.51 -4.35
C ASN A 565 -17.01 21.50 -5.47
N ASN A 566 -15.93 21.23 -6.15
CA ASN A 566 -15.47 22.03 -7.28
C ASN A 566 -16.45 21.92 -8.45
N LYS A 567 -17.01 23.05 -8.89
CA LYS A 567 -17.75 23.12 -10.15
C LYS A 567 -16.76 23.01 -11.31
N ASN A 568 -16.80 21.88 -11.99
CA ASN A 568 -16.00 21.64 -13.18
C ASN A 568 -16.93 21.22 -14.31
N PRO A 569 -17.18 22.11 -15.31
CA PRO A 569 -18.14 21.85 -16.38
C PRO A 569 -17.89 20.56 -17.15
N LEU A 570 -16.62 20.17 -17.30
CA LEU A 570 -16.26 18.93 -17.99
C LEU A 570 -16.61 17.70 -17.16
N ILE A 571 -16.31 17.71 -15.85
CA ILE A 571 -16.67 16.64 -14.92
C ILE A 571 -18.20 16.52 -14.83
N ASP A 572 -18.89 17.64 -14.74
CA ASP A 572 -20.37 17.69 -14.71
C ASP A 572 -20.96 17.08 -16.00
N GLN A 573 -20.36 17.33 -17.16
CA GLN A 573 -20.80 16.72 -18.42
C GLN A 573 -20.56 15.21 -18.45
N LEU A 574 -19.39 14.74 -18.02
CA LEU A 574 -19.03 13.32 -18.03
C LEU A 574 -19.84 12.50 -17.00
N SER A 575 -20.26 13.11 -15.91
CA SER A 575 -21.02 12.42 -14.84
C SER A 575 -22.50 12.22 -15.18
N GLN A 576 -23.06 12.93 -16.18
CA GLN A 576 -24.50 12.88 -16.50
C GLN A 576 -24.96 11.53 -17.05
N SER A 577 -24.08 10.78 -17.70
CA SER A 577 -24.44 9.51 -18.34
C SER A 577 -23.27 8.51 -18.29
N PRO A 578 -22.85 8.07 -17.10
CA PRO A 578 -21.60 7.32 -16.93
C PRO A 578 -21.56 5.99 -17.70
N HIS A 579 -22.70 5.29 -17.82
CA HIS A 579 -22.79 4.01 -18.55
C HIS A 579 -22.92 4.14 -20.08
N LYS A 580 -23.06 5.34 -20.62
CA LYS A 580 -23.18 5.54 -22.08
C LYS A 580 -21.83 5.53 -22.80
N GLY A 581 -20.74 5.80 -22.13
CA GLY A 581 -19.40 5.76 -22.71
C GLY A 581 -18.31 5.95 -21.67
N ARG A 582 -17.22 5.21 -21.82
CA ARG A 582 -16.03 5.36 -20.98
C ARG A 582 -15.16 6.51 -21.44
N VAL A 583 -14.37 7.03 -20.51
CA VAL A 583 -13.44 8.13 -20.70
C VAL A 583 -12.01 7.61 -20.73
N THR A 584 -11.16 8.21 -21.53
CA THR A 584 -9.70 8.04 -21.53
C THR A 584 -9.00 9.34 -21.86
N ILE A 585 -7.68 9.36 -21.70
CA ILE A 585 -6.85 10.45 -22.16
C ILE A 585 -6.15 10.08 -23.48
N SER A 586 -5.86 11.08 -24.32
CA SER A 586 -5.04 10.92 -25.52
C SER A 586 -3.69 10.27 -25.17
N PRO A 587 -3.23 9.27 -25.94
CA PRO A 587 -1.89 8.71 -25.79
C PRO A 587 -0.79 9.66 -26.27
N LEU A 588 -1.15 10.79 -26.90
CA LEU A 588 -0.23 11.83 -27.31
C LEU A 588 0.11 12.76 -26.14
N PRO A 589 1.25 13.46 -26.20
CA PRO A 589 1.63 14.39 -25.14
C PRO A 589 0.56 15.46 -24.88
N SER A 590 0.01 15.50 -23.69
CA SER A 590 -1.12 16.35 -23.30
C SER A 590 -0.78 17.37 -22.20
N GLY A 591 0.51 17.55 -21.88
CA GLY A 591 1.00 18.60 -20.96
C GLY A 591 0.28 18.65 -19.62
N SER A 592 -0.21 19.83 -19.24
CA SER A 592 -0.94 20.04 -17.98
C SER A 592 -2.22 19.18 -17.87
N LEU A 593 -2.88 18.88 -18.96
CA LEU A 593 -4.06 18.02 -18.98
C LEU A 593 -3.71 16.61 -18.51
N GLY A 594 -2.57 16.04 -18.95
CA GLY A 594 -2.13 14.71 -18.56
C GLY A 594 -1.84 14.60 -17.06
N GLN A 595 -1.22 15.64 -16.50
CA GLN A 595 -0.93 15.71 -15.07
C GLN A 595 -2.23 15.81 -14.23
N LEU A 596 -3.12 16.74 -14.63
CA LEU A 596 -4.41 16.93 -13.94
C LEU A 596 -5.28 15.67 -14.02
N TYR A 597 -5.31 15.01 -15.20
CA TYR A 597 -6.02 13.76 -15.40
C TYR A 597 -5.50 12.65 -14.51
N GLY A 598 -4.20 12.38 -14.49
CA GLY A 598 -3.61 11.26 -13.73
C GLY A 598 -3.64 11.44 -12.23
N ILE A 599 -3.37 12.65 -11.73
CA ILE A 599 -3.21 12.93 -10.31
C ILE A 599 -4.56 13.27 -9.65
N GLU A 600 -5.34 14.16 -10.24
CA GLU A 600 -6.55 14.68 -9.59
C GLU A 600 -7.82 14.00 -10.09
N TRP A 601 -7.97 13.82 -11.41
CA TRP A 601 -9.25 13.33 -11.91
C TRP A 601 -9.42 11.83 -11.74
N LEU A 602 -8.49 11.01 -12.19
CA LEU A 602 -8.59 9.56 -12.07
C LEU A 602 -8.66 9.09 -10.61
N GLN A 603 -7.79 9.65 -9.76
CA GLN A 603 -7.68 9.18 -8.37
C GLN A 603 -8.79 9.73 -7.47
N HIS A 604 -9.32 10.92 -7.79
CA HIS A 604 -10.25 11.62 -6.91
C HIS A 604 -11.60 11.92 -7.57
N GLN A 605 -11.63 12.76 -8.60
CA GLN A 605 -12.88 13.32 -9.12
C GLN A 605 -13.73 12.29 -9.87
N PHE A 606 -13.13 11.42 -10.68
CA PHE A 606 -13.88 10.43 -11.44
C PHE A 606 -14.55 9.41 -10.53
N LEU A 607 -13.82 8.91 -9.53
CA LEU A 607 -14.36 7.98 -8.55
C LEU A 607 -15.48 8.61 -7.70
N TYR A 608 -15.29 9.87 -7.28
CA TYR A 608 -16.30 10.59 -6.50
C TYR A 608 -17.59 10.86 -7.27
N ASN A 609 -17.48 11.14 -8.57
CA ASN A 609 -18.61 11.46 -9.44
C ASN A 609 -19.10 10.24 -10.26
N ASN A 610 -18.69 9.02 -9.92
CA ASN A 610 -19.04 7.77 -10.61
C ASN A 610 -18.79 7.83 -12.13
N ILE A 611 -17.72 8.47 -12.59
CA ILE A 611 -17.31 8.52 -13.98
C ILE A 611 -16.48 7.28 -14.32
N GLN A 612 -16.88 6.55 -15.34
CA GLN A 612 -16.19 5.35 -15.80
C GLN A 612 -15.03 5.70 -16.72
N SER A 613 -13.83 5.24 -16.35
CA SER A 613 -12.63 5.38 -17.19
C SER A 613 -12.08 4.01 -17.59
N ILE A 614 -11.49 3.94 -18.79
CA ILE A 614 -10.77 2.73 -19.21
C ILE A 614 -9.38 2.65 -18.55
N ASP A 615 -8.89 3.75 -17.99
CA ASP A 615 -7.59 3.81 -17.36
C ASP A 615 -7.71 3.38 -15.90
N ILE A 616 -6.79 2.51 -15.49
CA ILE A 616 -6.85 1.91 -14.14
C ILE A 616 -6.00 2.72 -13.18
N VAL A 617 -6.58 3.03 -12.02
CA VAL A 617 -5.90 3.67 -10.92
C VAL A 617 -5.43 2.61 -9.92
N GLN A 618 -4.13 2.61 -9.61
CA GLN A 618 -3.53 1.83 -8.51
C GLN A 618 -3.85 0.32 -8.51
N ALA A 619 -3.92 -0.34 -9.66
CA ALA A 619 -4.02 -1.79 -9.71
C ALA A 619 -2.62 -2.42 -9.76
N PRO A 620 -2.07 -2.91 -8.63
CA PRO A 620 -0.72 -3.46 -8.61
C PRO A 620 -0.59 -4.78 -9.37
N ARG A 621 -1.71 -5.45 -9.63
CA ARG A 621 -1.80 -6.70 -10.40
C ARG A 621 -3.11 -6.74 -11.15
N MET A 622 -3.04 -7.12 -12.42
CA MET A 622 -4.19 -7.32 -13.29
C MET A 622 -4.44 -8.81 -13.48
N SER A 623 -5.67 -9.17 -13.87
CA SER A 623 -5.96 -10.54 -14.29
C SER A 623 -5.23 -10.87 -15.60
N ALA A 624 -4.93 -12.13 -15.83
CA ALA A 624 -4.18 -12.56 -17.02
C ALA A 624 -4.90 -12.22 -18.34
N ASP A 625 -6.21 -12.29 -18.34
CA ASP A 625 -7.05 -11.92 -19.51
C ASP A 625 -7.03 -10.41 -19.77
N HIS A 626 -7.08 -9.59 -18.70
CA HIS A 626 -6.91 -8.14 -18.83
C HIS A 626 -5.53 -7.80 -19.41
N GLU A 627 -4.47 -8.38 -18.87
CA GLU A 627 -3.10 -8.13 -19.34
C GLU A 627 -2.92 -8.56 -20.80
N ALA A 628 -3.46 -9.73 -21.17
CA ALA A 628 -3.40 -10.22 -22.54
C ALA A 628 -4.16 -9.31 -23.51
N PHE A 629 -5.35 -8.81 -23.11
CA PHE A 629 -6.13 -7.87 -23.90
C PHE A 629 -5.35 -6.56 -24.09
N GLU A 630 -4.89 -5.94 -23.01
CA GLU A 630 -4.16 -4.66 -23.09
C GLU A 630 -2.88 -4.79 -23.91
N ARG A 631 -2.11 -5.85 -23.74
CA ARG A 631 -0.89 -6.13 -24.51
C ARG A 631 -1.17 -6.22 -26.00
N ARG A 632 -2.28 -6.86 -26.40
CA ARG A 632 -2.63 -7.01 -27.80
C ARG A 632 -3.00 -5.69 -28.48
N PHE A 633 -3.60 -4.76 -27.73
CA PHE A 633 -4.04 -3.45 -28.23
C PHE A 633 -3.09 -2.31 -27.90
N THR A 634 -1.93 -2.58 -27.31
CA THR A 634 -0.91 -1.56 -27.05
C THR A 634 -0.29 -1.06 -28.36
N ILE A 635 -0.17 0.25 -28.48
CA ILE A 635 0.55 0.90 -29.58
C ILE A 635 2.05 0.66 -29.36
N THR A 636 2.70 0.08 -30.35
CA THR A 636 4.17 0.02 -30.42
C THR A 636 4.69 1.25 -31.18
N GLY A 637 5.99 1.47 -31.19
CA GLY A 637 6.59 2.56 -32.01
C GLY A 637 6.37 2.43 -33.51
N ASP A 638 5.82 1.31 -33.99
CA ASP A 638 5.46 1.07 -35.39
C ASP A 638 4.14 1.79 -35.73
N THR A 639 4.19 2.69 -36.73
CA THR A 639 3.02 3.43 -37.20
C THR A 639 1.89 2.53 -37.71
N ASN A 640 2.22 1.30 -38.16
CA ASN A 640 1.23 0.32 -38.62
C ASN A 640 0.34 -0.22 -37.49
N THR A 641 0.70 0.05 -36.23
CA THR A 641 -0.06 -0.41 -35.04
C THR A 641 -0.98 0.68 -34.47
N HIS A 642 -0.94 1.88 -34.99
CA HIS A 642 -1.72 3.01 -34.45
C HIS A 642 -3.23 2.77 -34.46
N TYR A 643 -3.77 2.07 -35.46
CA TYR A 643 -5.19 1.72 -35.52
C TYR A 643 -5.66 0.87 -34.34
N LEU A 644 -4.74 0.17 -33.65
CA LEU A 644 -5.07 -0.66 -32.49
C LEU A 644 -5.64 0.17 -31.33
N ALA A 645 -5.22 1.44 -31.17
CA ALA A 645 -5.82 2.33 -30.19
C ALA A 645 -7.30 2.60 -30.49
N GLY A 646 -7.60 2.96 -31.74
CA GLY A 646 -8.99 3.14 -32.20
C GLY A 646 -9.80 1.84 -32.02
N ARG A 647 -9.22 0.68 -32.33
CA ARG A 647 -9.85 -0.64 -32.14
C ARG A 647 -10.10 -0.95 -30.65
N ARG A 648 -9.15 -0.67 -29.77
CA ARG A 648 -9.33 -0.79 -28.33
C ARG A 648 -10.51 0.04 -27.86
N TRP A 649 -10.57 1.32 -28.24
CA TRP A 649 -11.66 2.21 -27.87
C TRP A 649 -13.00 1.79 -28.47
N GLU A 650 -13.00 1.30 -29.70
CA GLU A 650 -14.19 0.74 -30.35
C GLU A 650 -14.76 -0.42 -29.56
N LEU A 651 -13.94 -1.42 -29.23
CA LEU A 651 -14.35 -2.61 -28.47
C LEU A 651 -14.80 -2.29 -27.04
N THR A 652 -14.15 -1.34 -26.35
CA THR A 652 -14.34 -1.10 -24.91
C THR A 652 -15.38 -0.03 -24.59
N ASN A 653 -16.25 0.37 -25.52
CA ASN A 653 -17.21 1.46 -25.31
C ASN A 653 -16.53 2.78 -24.87
N THR A 654 -15.29 3.03 -25.31
CA THR A 654 -14.57 4.27 -24.98
C THR A 654 -15.00 5.36 -25.95
N ARG A 655 -15.89 6.20 -25.51
CA ARG A 655 -16.55 7.21 -26.33
C ARG A 655 -15.95 8.60 -26.16
N TRP A 656 -15.35 8.87 -25.02
CA TRP A 656 -14.83 10.18 -24.66
C TRP A 656 -13.33 10.14 -24.50
N ILE A 657 -12.61 10.92 -25.29
CA ILE A 657 -11.15 11.03 -25.22
C ILE A 657 -10.79 12.48 -24.92
N LEU A 658 -10.03 12.67 -23.83
CA LEU A 658 -9.48 13.96 -23.44
C LEU A 658 -8.14 14.18 -24.16
N GLY A 659 -7.98 15.26 -24.90
CA GLY A 659 -6.77 15.50 -25.68
C GLY A 659 -6.60 16.95 -26.06
N SER A 660 -5.56 17.20 -26.88
CA SER A 660 -5.36 18.50 -27.53
C SER A 660 -6.31 18.66 -28.73
N THR A 661 -6.70 19.89 -29.05
CA THR A 661 -7.45 20.19 -30.27
C THR A 661 -6.70 19.74 -31.52
N ASN A 662 -5.36 19.67 -31.48
CA ASN A 662 -4.52 19.19 -32.55
C ASN A 662 -4.54 17.67 -32.74
N ASP A 663 -4.97 16.91 -31.74
CA ASP A 663 -4.98 15.45 -31.80
C ASP A 663 -6.04 14.91 -32.74
N LEU A 664 -7.10 15.67 -33.00
CA LEU A 664 -8.25 15.23 -33.80
C LEU A 664 -7.86 14.81 -35.24
N ALA A 665 -7.00 15.57 -35.87
CA ALA A 665 -6.52 15.25 -37.22
C ALA A 665 -5.71 13.96 -37.22
N PHE A 666 -4.82 13.81 -36.25
CA PHE A 666 -4.00 12.61 -36.10
C PHE A 666 -4.86 11.38 -35.81
N PHE A 667 -5.88 11.47 -34.95
CA PHE A 667 -6.77 10.37 -34.64
C PHE A 667 -7.54 9.88 -35.88
N ASN A 668 -8.10 10.79 -36.62
CA ASN A 668 -8.81 10.43 -37.87
C ASN A 668 -7.88 9.86 -38.93
N GLN A 669 -6.62 10.32 -39.02
CA GLN A 669 -5.66 9.83 -39.99
C GLN A 669 -4.95 8.52 -39.58
N LYS A 670 -4.71 8.31 -38.31
CA LYS A 670 -3.88 7.19 -37.81
C LYS A 670 -4.65 6.13 -37.01
N PHE A 671 -5.63 6.54 -36.20
CA PHE A 671 -6.37 5.60 -35.38
C PHE A 671 -7.64 5.11 -36.07
N ASP A 672 -8.27 5.90 -36.94
CA ASP A 672 -9.45 5.49 -37.70
C ASP A 672 -9.38 5.95 -39.19
N PRO A 673 -8.35 5.53 -39.92
CA PRO A 673 -8.06 6.07 -41.25
C PRO A 673 -9.14 5.77 -42.32
N LYS A 674 -9.92 4.69 -42.07
CA LYS A 674 -10.96 4.29 -43.04
C LYS A 674 -12.29 5.01 -42.86
N LYS A 675 -12.63 5.43 -41.65
CA LYS A 675 -13.99 5.91 -41.30
C LYS A 675 -13.99 7.33 -40.71
N SER A 676 -12.86 7.79 -40.12
CA SER A 676 -12.68 9.15 -39.57
C SER A 676 -13.81 9.57 -38.62
N ARG A 677 -14.10 8.70 -37.62
CA ARG A 677 -15.24 8.83 -36.72
C ARG A 677 -14.97 9.64 -35.44
N PHE A 678 -13.82 10.32 -35.34
CA PHE A 678 -13.51 11.20 -34.24
C PHE A 678 -13.98 12.62 -34.51
N THR A 679 -14.74 13.21 -33.60
CA THR A 679 -15.24 14.59 -33.69
C THR A 679 -14.93 15.34 -32.39
N SER A 680 -14.67 16.64 -32.47
CA SER A 680 -14.51 17.50 -31.30
C SER A 680 -15.88 18.00 -30.86
N THR A 681 -16.21 17.79 -29.55
CA THR A 681 -17.49 18.28 -29.04
C THR A 681 -17.34 19.61 -28.29
N ASN A 682 -16.41 19.70 -27.36
CA ASN A 682 -16.19 20.89 -26.55
C ASN A 682 -14.69 21.16 -26.39
N SER A 683 -14.26 22.32 -26.89
CA SER A 683 -12.91 22.80 -26.55
C SER A 683 -12.94 23.52 -25.21
N PHE A 684 -11.84 23.41 -24.44
CA PHE A 684 -11.73 24.00 -23.14
C PHE A 684 -10.30 24.42 -22.80
N LEU A 685 -10.18 25.26 -21.81
CA LEU A 685 -8.92 25.59 -21.18
C LEU A 685 -8.94 25.12 -19.71
N ILE A 686 -7.75 24.90 -19.18
CA ILE A 686 -7.53 24.65 -17.76
C ILE A 686 -7.09 25.97 -17.15
N GLY A 687 -7.82 26.45 -16.17
CA GLY A 687 -7.57 27.71 -15.48
C GLY A 687 -7.80 27.61 -13.99
N LEU A 688 -7.52 28.70 -13.30
CA LEU A 688 -7.80 28.80 -11.88
C LEU A 688 -9.31 28.84 -11.62
N ARG A 689 -9.71 28.21 -10.54
CA ARG A 689 -11.06 28.36 -9.98
C ARG A 689 -11.26 29.80 -9.51
N PRO A 690 -12.50 30.30 -9.51
CA PRO A 690 -12.81 31.64 -8.96
C PRO A 690 -12.47 31.78 -7.45
N ASP A 691 -12.49 30.66 -6.73
CA ASP A 691 -12.21 30.57 -5.30
C ASP A 691 -10.84 29.94 -5.02
N ALA A 692 -9.90 29.98 -5.98
CA ALA A 692 -8.55 29.44 -5.82
C ALA A 692 -7.83 30.07 -4.61
N ARG A 693 -7.28 29.20 -3.76
CA ARG A 693 -6.61 29.62 -2.53
C ARG A 693 -5.19 30.11 -2.75
N ASN A 694 -4.51 29.52 -3.72
CA ASN A 694 -3.11 29.82 -4.04
C ASN A 694 -2.95 30.25 -5.51
N PRO A 695 -3.46 31.40 -5.92
CA PRO A 695 -3.44 31.80 -7.33
C PRO A 695 -2.02 32.00 -7.89
N ASN A 696 -1.04 32.31 -7.05
CA ASN A 696 0.37 32.51 -7.47
C ASN A 696 1.18 31.21 -7.55
N SER A 697 0.72 30.14 -6.90
CA SER A 697 1.34 28.80 -6.90
C SER A 697 0.26 27.74 -6.80
N PRO A 698 -0.56 27.57 -7.88
CA PRO A 698 -1.74 26.74 -7.82
C PRO A 698 -1.38 25.26 -7.68
N VAL A 699 -2.14 24.57 -6.83
CA VAL A 699 -2.17 23.11 -6.77
C VAL A 699 -3.29 22.57 -7.65
N TYR A 700 -3.33 21.26 -7.89
CA TYR A 700 -4.31 20.66 -8.80
C TYR A 700 -5.77 20.94 -8.37
N GLU A 701 -6.04 21.04 -7.08
CA GLU A 701 -7.34 21.38 -6.54
C GLU A 701 -7.78 22.83 -6.80
N ASP A 702 -6.84 23.73 -7.10
CA ASP A 702 -7.12 25.12 -7.48
C ASP A 702 -7.50 25.25 -8.96
N LEU A 703 -7.41 24.16 -9.73
CA LEU A 703 -7.68 24.17 -11.16
C LEU A 703 -9.09 23.69 -11.48
N THR A 704 -9.66 24.27 -12.52
CA THR A 704 -10.93 23.84 -13.12
C THR A 704 -10.88 23.96 -14.63
N THR A 705 -11.88 23.41 -15.32
CA THR A 705 -12.02 23.60 -16.77
C THR A 705 -13.01 24.72 -17.08
N GLN A 706 -12.79 25.39 -18.21
CA GLN A 706 -13.71 26.38 -18.75
C GLN A 706 -13.89 26.11 -20.23
N PHE A 707 -15.13 25.90 -20.67
CA PHE A 707 -15.40 25.75 -22.08
C PHE A 707 -15.05 27.02 -22.83
N ASN A 708 -14.21 26.86 -23.85
CA ASN A 708 -13.74 27.94 -24.70
C ASN A 708 -13.51 27.42 -26.13
N PRO A 709 -14.15 27.96 -27.18
CA PRO A 709 -13.99 27.46 -28.52
C PRO A 709 -12.55 27.50 -29.06
N THR A 710 -11.71 28.36 -28.51
CA THR A 710 -10.29 28.49 -28.86
C THR A 710 -9.37 27.82 -27.85
N GLY A 711 -9.91 27.02 -26.95
CA GLY A 711 -9.15 26.29 -25.92
C GLY A 711 -8.18 25.29 -26.55
N PRO A 712 -6.99 25.08 -25.94
CA PRO A 712 -5.98 24.16 -26.46
C PRO A 712 -6.34 22.69 -26.26
N TYR A 713 -7.29 22.41 -25.40
CA TYR A 713 -7.76 21.05 -25.08
C TYR A 713 -9.18 20.86 -25.59
N CYS A 714 -9.54 19.60 -25.87
CA CYS A 714 -10.92 19.28 -26.28
C CYS A 714 -11.35 17.91 -25.73
N LEU A 715 -12.67 17.77 -25.61
CA LEU A 715 -13.31 16.48 -25.41
C LEU A 715 -13.63 15.92 -26.81
N ILE A 716 -12.90 14.88 -27.20
CA ILE A 716 -13.09 14.21 -28.50
C ILE A 716 -14.13 13.12 -28.30
N HIS A 717 -15.16 13.13 -29.13
CA HIS A 717 -16.18 12.11 -29.22
C HIS A 717 -15.81 11.09 -30.30
N PHE A 718 -15.87 9.81 -29.95
CA PHE A 718 -15.62 8.71 -30.89
C PHE A 718 -16.92 7.99 -31.20
N ASP A 719 -17.49 8.25 -32.39
CA ASP A 719 -18.72 7.62 -32.87
C ASP A 719 -18.57 6.15 -33.18
N GLY A 720 -17.32 5.67 -33.31
CA GLY A 720 -17.00 4.26 -33.53
C GLY A 720 -17.12 3.37 -32.32
N ALA A 721 -17.27 3.92 -31.12
CA ALA A 721 -17.36 3.12 -29.90
C ALA A 721 -18.61 2.24 -29.87
N LEU A 722 -18.46 0.93 -29.61
CA LEU A 722 -19.58 0.02 -29.39
C LEU A 722 -20.47 0.53 -28.27
N PRO A 723 -21.80 0.41 -28.37
CA PRO A 723 -22.68 0.73 -27.25
C PRO A 723 -22.44 -0.20 -26.07
N ARG A 724 -22.86 0.22 -24.87
CA ARG A 724 -22.75 -0.60 -23.66
C ARG A 724 -23.47 -1.93 -23.77
N ALA A 725 -24.63 -1.94 -24.40
CA ALA A 725 -25.41 -3.13 -24.69
C ALA A 725 -25.77 -3.18 -26.17
N LYS A 726 -25.67 -4.33 -26.81
CA LYS A 726 -25.97 -4.51 -28.22
C LYS A 726 -26.42 -5.93 -28.50
N LEU A 727 -27.44 -6.09 -29.38
CA LEU A 727 -27.87 -7.37 -29.94
C LEU A 727 -27.06 -7.70 -31.20
N TYR A 728 -26.63 -8.94 -31.32
CA TYR A 728 -25.95 -9.50 -32.48
C TYR A 728 -26.73 -10.71 -33.01
N SER A 729 -27.13 -10.66 -34.27
CA SER A 729 -27.71 -11.82 -34.99
C SER A 729 -26.64 -12.65 -35.69
N HIS A 730 -25.40 -12.15 -35.78
CA HIS A 730 -24.28 -12.84 -36.40
C HIS A 730 -23.10 -12.97 -35.41
N TRP A 731 -22.74 -14.23 -35.13
CA TRP A 731 -21.61 -14.51 -34.23
C TRP A 731 -20.79 -15.69 -34.77
N GLU A 732 -19.52 -15.72 -34.35
CA GLU A 732 -18.58 -16.79 -34.60
C GLU A 732 -18.14 -17.42 -33.28
N VAL A 733 -18.08 -18.75 -33.24
CA VAL A 733 -17.58 -19.49 -32.09
C VAL A 733 -16.07 -19.64 -32.23
N GLN A 734 -15.32 -19.11 -31.27
CA GLN A 734 -13.87 -19.26 -31.20
C GLN A 734 -13.47 -19.52 -29.75
N THR A 735 -13.00 -20.72 -29.44
CA THR A 735 -12.61 -21.14 -28.10
C THR A 735 -11.13 -20.92 -27.77
N ASN A 736 -10.31 -20.63 -28.79
CA ASN A 736 -8.90 -20.31 -28.60
C ASN A 736 -8.74 -18.80 -28.33
N ASP A 737 -8.26 -18.45 -27.13
CA ASP A 737 -8.10 -17.09 -26.65
C ASP A 737 -7.13 -16.27 -27.52
N LEU A 738 -6.00 -16.85 -27.96
CA LEU A 738 -5.04 -16.16 -28.84
C LEU A 738 -5.63 -15.87 -30.21
N ALA A 739 -6.30 -16.84 -30.81
CA ALA A 739 -7.00 -16.66 -32.09
C ALA A 739 -8.10 -15.61 -31.97
N THR A 740 -8.84 -15.57 -30.86
CA THR A 740 -9.84 -14.53 -30.60
C THR A 740 -9.21 -13.14 -30.60
N LEU A 741 -8.10 -12.95 -29.88
CA LEU A 741 -7.40 -11.67 -29.83
C LEU A 741 -6.87 -11.22 -31.20
N GLU A 742 -6.37 -12.15 -32.02
CA GLU A 742 -5.91 -11.87 -33.39
C GLU A 742 -7.08 -11.43 -34.28
N ILE A 743 -8.23 -12.12 -34.21
CA ILE A 743 -9.43 -11.75 -34.96
C ILE A 743 -9.88 -10.35 -34.54
N LEU A 744 -10.02 -10.08 -33.24
CA LEU A 744 -10.47 -8.78 -32.73
C LEU A 744 -9.54 -7.63 -33.12
N ALA A 745 -8.24 -7.89 -33.24
CA ALA A 745 -7.26 -6.91 -33.68
C ALA A 745 -7.16 -6.76 -35.19
N SER A 746 -7.70 -7.68 -35.98
CA SER A 746 -7.66 -7.58 -37.44
C SER A 746 -8.42 -6.36 -37.97
N GLN A 747 -7.87 -5.70 -38.97
CA GLN A 747 -8.55 -4.59 -39.66
C GLN A 747 -9.78 -5.03 -40.46
N GLU A 748 -9.89 -6.31 -40.80
CA GLU A 748 -11.00 -6.89 -41.54
C GLU A 748 -12.19 -7.23 -40.65
N PHE A 749 -11.96 -7.38 -39.36
CA PHE A 749 -13.02 -7.64 -38.37
C PHE A 749 -13.84 -6.37 -38.10
N ASP A 750 -15.14 -6.44 -38.40
CA ASP A 750 -16.08 -5.38 -38.01
C ASP A 750 -16.81 -5.76 -36.69
N PRO A 751 -16.45 -5.13 -35.56
CA PRO A 751 -17.07 -5.43 -34.28
C PRO A 751 -18.52 -4.94 -34.17
N HIS A 752 -18.98 -4.11 -35.12
CA HIS A 752 -20.38 -3.69 -35.21
C HIS A 752 -21.26 -4.72 -35.90
N ALA A 753 -20.70 -5.53 -36.80
CA ALA A 753 -21.43 -6.53 -37.58
C ALA A 753 -21.39 -7.93 -36.95
N LYS A 754 -20.28 -8.30 -36.30
CA LYS A 754 -20.00 -9.67 -35.87
C LYS A 754 -19.51 -9.72 -34.43
N LEU A 755 -19.94 -10.73 -33.68
CA LEU A 755 -19.53 -11.05 -32.32
C LEU A 755 -18.69 -12.31 -32.29
N ILE A 756 -17.64 -12.36 -31.47
CA ILE A 756 -16.88 -13.60 -31.17
C ILE A 756 -17.33 -14.12 -29.82
N VAL A 757 -17.62 -15.41 -29.75
CA VAL A 757 -18.12 -16.09 -28.54
C VAL A 757 -17.21 -17.25 -28.19
N ASN A 758 -16.78 -17.30 -26.94
CA ASN A 758 -15.97 -18.38 -26.38
C ASN A 758 -16.88 -19.34 -25.59
N SER A 759 -17.86 -19.97 -26.25
CA SER A 759 -18.71 -21.00 -25.69
C SER A 759 -19.15 -21.91 -26.80
N GLN A 760 -19.36 -23.20 -26.50
CA GLN A 760 -19.86 -24.17 -27.49
C GLN A 760 -21.39 -24.01 -27.66
N ILE A 761 -21.76 -22.96 -28.40
CA ILE A 761 -23.13 -22.73 -28.84
C ILE A 761 -23.22 -22.97 -30.35
N GLU A 762 -24.43 -23.18 -30.85
CA GLU A 762 -24.59 -23.34 -32.29
C GLU A 762 -24.18 -22.07 -33.04
N PRO A 763 -23.46 -22.17 -34.17
CA PRO A 763 -23.14 -21.01 -34.99
C PRO A 763 -24.38 -20.27 -35.46
N SER A 764 -24.30 -18.96 -35.67
CA SER A 764 -25.40 -18.16 -36.17
C SER A 764 -25.90 -18.68 -37.51
N ALA A 765 -27.17 -18.95 -37.58
CA ALA A 765 -27.87 -19.26 -38.84
C ALA A 765 -28.33 -18.01 -39.63
N ALA A 766 -28.20 -16.81 -39.04
CA ALA A 766 -28.69 -15.58 -39.63
C ALA A 766 -27.70 -14.97 -40.67
N ALA A 767 -28.22 -14.38 -41.74
CA ALA A 767 -27.43 -13.64 -42.69
C ALA A 767 -26.79 -12.38 -42.02
N PRO A 768 -25.57 -11.97 -42.39
CA PRO A 768 -24.79 -10.93 -41.70
C PRO A 768 -25.45 -9.56 -41.53
N ASN A 769 -26.47 -9.24 -42.28
CA ASN A 769 -27.09 -7.92 -42.35
C ASN A 769 -28.54 -7.87 -41.84
N LYS A 770 -29.04 -8.88 -41.17
CA LYS A 770 -30.39 -8.87 -40.62
C LYS A 770 -30.43 -8.07 -39.32
N ALA A 771 -31.40 -7.14 -39.21
CA ALA A 771 -31.56 -6.37 -37.97
C ALA A 771 -31.82 -7.28 -36.80
N SER A 772 -30.99 -7.18 -35.74
CA SER A 772 -31.05 -8.04 -34.57
C SER A 772 -32.08 -7.59 -33.51
N GLY A 773 -32.60 -6.37 -33.64
CA GLY A 773 -33.55 -5.79 -32.72
C GLY A 773 -33.00 -4.60 -31.94
N SER A 774 -33.62 -4.27 -30.82
CA SER A 774 -33.20 -3.17 -29.92
C SER A 774 -32.99 -3.66 -28.50
N VAL A 775 -32.10 -2.96 -27.77
CA VAL A 775 -31.84 -3.21 -26.35
C VAL A 775 -31.69 -1.88 -25.63
N ASN A 776 -32.25 -1.81 -24.42
CA ASN A 776 -32.14 -0.65 -23.55
C ASN A 776 -31.72 -1.09 -22.13
N ILE A 777 -30.79 -0.35 -21.52
CA ILE A 777 -30.43 -0.52 -20.11
C ILE A 777 -31.43 0.29 -19.30
N THR A 778 -32.25 -0.38 -18.49
CA THR A 778 -33.27 0.24 -17.64
C THR A 778 -32.70 0.66 -16.28
N GLU A 779 -31.75 -0.13 -15.75
CA GLU A 779 -31.04 0.19 -14.53
C GLU A 779 -29.58 -0.29 -14.61
N TYR A 780 -28.63 0.55 -14.20
CA TYR A 780 -27.22 0.20 -14.15
C TYR A 780 -26.68 0.48 -12.74
N LYS A 781 -26.48 -0.57 -11.96
CA LYS A 781 -25.82 -0.56 -10.65
C LYS A 781 -24.60 -1.46 -10.66
N PRO A 782 -23.59 -1.24 -9.82
CA PRO A 782 -22.37 -2.05 -9.83
C PRO A 782 -22.61 -3.57 -9.79
N LYS A 783 -23.57 -4.03 -8.99
CA LYS A 783 -23.86 -5.46 -8.81
C LYS A 783 -25.10 -5.99 -9.54
N GLU A 784 -25.89 -5.13 -10.10
CA GLU A 784 -27.14 -5.49 -10.79
C GLU A 784 -27.38 -4.57 -11.98
N ILE A 785 -27.51 -5.17 -13.15
CA ILE A 785 -27.79 -4.46 -14.39
C ILE A 785 -29.06 -5.06 -14.98
N GLN A 786 -30.06 -4.19 -15.21
CA GLN A 786 -31.34 -4.58 -15.77
C GLN A 786 -31.47 -4.00 -17.18
N LEU A 787 -31.92 -4.84 -18.09
CA LEU A 787 -32.10 -4.48 -19.50
C LEU A 787 -33.46 -5.00 -20.03
N THR A 788 -33.96 -4.29 -21.01
CA THR A 788 -35.05 -4.77 -21.85
C THR A 788 -34.55 -4.94 -23.27
N ALA A 789 -34.88 -6.02 -23.92
CA ALA A 789 -34.50 -6.29 -25.31
C ALA A 789 -35.70 -6.74 -26.12
N ASP A 790 -35.77 -6.30 -27.38
CA ASP A 790 -36.69 -6.81 -28.40
C ASP A 790 -35.88 -7.42 -29.53
N ALA A 791 -35.74 -8.74 -29.51
CA ALA A 791 -34.93 -9.48 -30.46
C ALA A 791 -35.79 -9.90 -31.66
N THR A 792 -35.50 -9.38 -32.83
CA THR A 792 -36.24 -9.72 -34.07
C THR A 792 -35.90 -11.10 -34.58
N THR A 793 -34.75 -11.64 -34.24
CA THR A 793 -34.26 -12.98 -34.57
C THR A 793 -33.57 -13.57 -33.36
N GLU A 794 -33.18 -14.81 -33.40
CA GLU A 794 -32.22 -15.33 -32.43
C GLU A 794 -30.96 -14.45 -32.42
N ALA A 795 -30.57 -14.02 -31.24
CA ALA A 795 -29.51 -13.03 -31.06
C ALA A 795 -28.70 -13.27 -29.77
N ILE A 796 -27.49 -12.75 -29.76
CA ILE A 796 -26.70 -12.66 -28.53
C ILE A 796 -26.70 -11.19 -28.08
N LEU A 797 -27.15 -10.97 -26.85
CA LEU A 797 -26.97 -9.70 -26.16
C LEU A 797 -25.54 -9.62 -25.66
N LEU A 798 -24.73 -8.71 -26.21
CA LEU A 798 -23.45 -8.31 -25.64
C LEU A 798 -23.68 -7.22 -24.61
N LEU A 799 -23.20 -7.41 -23.39
CA LEU A 799 -23.00 -6.35 -22.41
C LEU A 799 -21.50 -6.06 -22.33
N ASN A 800 -21.12 -4.85 -22.73
CA ASN A 800 -19.74 -4.42 -22.85
C ASN A 800 -19.12 -4.11 -21.48
N ASP A 801 -19.10 -5.13 -20.61
CA ASP A 801 -18.47 -5.16 -19.29
C ASP A 801 -17.71 -6.47 -19.12
N HIS A 802 -16.70 -6.47 -18.25
CA HIS A 802 -15.82 -7.62 -18.07
C HIS A 802 -16.59 -8.85 -17.59
N TRP A 803 -16.26 -9.98 -18.20
CA TRP A 803 -16.81 -11.28 -17.85
C TRP A 803 -16.16 -11.81 -16.56
N SER A 804 -16.96 -12.41 -15.69
CA SER A 804 -16.50 -13.20 -14.54
C SER A 804 -17.50 -14.32 -14.30
N PRO A 805 -17.04 -15.51 -13.86
CA PRO A 805 -17.93 -16.64 -13.56
C PRO A 805 -18.89 -16.38 -12.39
N HIS A 806 -18.69 -15.27 -11.65
CA HIS A 806 -19.53 -14.88 -10.53
C HIS A 806 -20.69 -13.94 -10.92
N TRP A 807 -20.84 -13.64 -12.21
CA TRP A 807 -22.04 -13.02 -12.73
C TRP A 807 -23.05 -14.09 -13.11
N ASN A 808 -24.29 -13.92 -12.68
CA ASN A 808 -25.44 -14.73 -13.09
C ASN A 808 -26.35 -13.87 -13.97
N VAL A 809 -26.97 -14.49 -14.96
CA VAL A 809 -27.94 -13.83 -15.83
C VAL A 809 -29.26 -14.56 -15.81
N THR A 810 -30.36 -13.81 -15.75
CA THR A 810 -31.69 -14.33 -15.94
C THR A 810 -32.37 -13.63 -17.12
N VAL A 811 -33.15 -14.41 -17.88
CA VAL A 811 -33.97 -13.90 -18.97
C VAL A 811 -35.43 -14.21 -18.63
N ASN A 812 -36.27 -13.23 -18.55
CA ASN A 812 -37.68 -13.35 -18.12
C ASN A 812 -37.80 -14.08 -16.77
N GLY A 813 -36.89 -13.80 -15.84
CA GLY A 813 -36.84 -14.43 -14.52
C GLY A 813 -36.31 -15.87 -14.49
N GLN A 814 -35.98 -16.49 -15.64
CA GLN A 814 -35.38 -17.82 -15.71
C GLN A 814 -33.86 -17.72 -15.84
N PRO A 815 -33.08 -18.60 -15.16
CA PRO A 815 -31.61 -18.63 -15.30
C PRO A 815 -31.22 -18.92 -16.77
N ALA A 816 -30.19 -18.20 -17.25
CA ALA A 816 -29.64 -18.41 -18.58
C ALA A 816 -28.10 -18.53 -18.49
N GLU A 817 -27.50 -19.10 -19.54
CA GLU A 817 -26.06 -19.26 -19.63
C GLU A 817 -25.35 -17.90 -19.84
N LEU A 818 -24.37 -17.60 -19.01
CA LEU A 818 -23.51 -16.42 -19.16
C LEU A 818 -22.41 -16.72 -20.17
N LEU A 819 -22.47 -16.07 -21.32
CA LEU A 819 -21.48 -16.24 -22.39
C LEU A 819 -20.27 -15.32 -22.19
N ARG A 820 -19.09 -15.81 -22.54
CA ARG A 820 -17.88 -14.98 -22.69
C ARG A 820 -17.77 -14.54 -24.14
N CYS A 821 -17.82 -13.23 -24.34
CA CYS A 821 -17.85 -12.59 -25.66
C CYS A 821 -16.62 -11.71 -25.86
N ASN A 822 -16.16 -11.56 -27.11
CA ASN A 822 -15.04 -10.69 -27.50
C ASN A 822 -13.87 -10.78 -26.50
N PHE A 823 -13.51 -12.00 -26.14
CA PHE A 823 -12.42 -12.35 -25.20
C PHE A 823 -12.69 -11.99 -23.73
N VAL A 824 -13.09 -10.76 -23.41
CA VAL A 824 -13.20 -10.27 -22.01
C VAL A 824 -14.60 -9.81 -21.63
N MET A 825 -15.57 -9.81 -22.55
CA MET A 825 -16.89 -9.27 -22.30
C MET A 825 -17.91 -10.36 -22.00
N ARG A 826 -19.07 -9.97 -21.46
CA ARG A 826 -20.14 -10.92 -21.13
C ARG A 826 -21.37 -10.76 -22.03
N GLY A 827 -22.11 -11.83 -22.20
CA GLY A 827 -23.33 -11.83 -23.00
C GLY A 827 -24.31 -12.92 -22.59
N VAL A 828 -25.44 -12.94 -23.27
CA VAL A 828 -26.48 -13.97 -23.12
C VAL A 828 -27.23 -14.19 -24.44
N GLN A 829 -27.55 -15.43 -24.75
CA GLN A 829 -28.34 -15.77 -25.94
C GLN A 829 -29.84 -15.56 -25.70
N LEU A 830 -30.51 -14.94 -26.66
CA LEU A 830 -31.92 -14.59 -26.63
C LEU A 830 -32.64 -15.23 -27.82
N LYS A 831 -33.83 -15.78 -27.59
CA LYS A 831 -34.76 -16.18 -28.64
C LYS A 831 -35.45 -14.94 -29.25
N PRO A 832 -36.08 -15.03 -30.42
CA PRO A 832 -36.93 -13.94 -30.91
C PRO A 832 -38.03 -13.52 -29.92
N GLY A 833 -38.26 -12.23 -29.75
CA GLY A 833 -39.28 -11.66 -28.85
C GLY A 833 -38.78 -10.64 -27.88
N GLN A 834 -39.68 -10.20 -26.98
CA GLN A 834 -39.34 -9.26 -25.92
C GLN A 834 -38.85 -9.99 -24.68
N HIS A 835 -37.76 -9.42 -24.08
CA HIS A 835 -37.11 -10.01 -22.93
C HIS A 835 -36.77 -8.96 -21.86
N GLU A 836 -36.92 -9.38 -20.60
CA GLU A 836 -36.35 -8.73 -19.45
C GLU A 836 -35.10 -9.50 -19.03
N ILE A 837 -33.95 -8.82 -19.00
CA ILE A 837 -32.67 -9.43 -18.70
C ILE A 837 -32.08 -8.80 -17.44
N VAL A 838 -31.65 -9.63 -16.49
CA VAL A 838 -31.01 -9.17 -15.26
C VAL A 838 -29.68 -9.88 -15.05
N PHE A 839 -28.61 -9.10 -15.05
CA PHE A 839 -27.28 -9.56 -14.64
C PHE A 839 -27.06 -9.24 -13.17
N ARG A 840 -26.68 -10.25 -12.36
CA ARG A 840 -26.37 -10.08 -10.92
C ARG A 840 -25.00 -10.65 -10.58
N PHE A 841 -24.21 -9.84 -9.89
CA PHE A 841 -22.90 -10.24 -9.37
C PHE A 841 -23.03 -10.90 -8.00
N GLN A 842 -22.63 -12.15 -7.88
CA GLN A 842 -22.75 -12.99 -6.68
C GLN A 842 -21.47 -13.80 -6.44
N PRO A 843 -20.44 -13.18 -5.88
CA PRO A 843 -19.19 -13.90 -5.58
C PRO A 843 -19.40 -14.89 -4.43
N PRO A 844 -18.59 -15.96 -4.34
CA PRO A 844 -18.70 -16.96 -3.28
C PRO A 844 -18.41 -16.38 -1.91
N VAL A 845 -19.23 -16.72 -0.92
CA VAL A 845 -19.12 -16.23 0.46
C VAL A 845 -18.76 -17.32 1.48
N THR A 846 -18.47 -18.53 1.02
CA THR A 846 -18.17 -19.68 1.90
C THR A 846 -17.02 -19.38 2.87
N TRP A 847 -15.91 -18.89 2.36
CA TRP A 847 -14.75 -18.60 3.17
C TRP A 847 -14.96 -17.41 4.13
N LEU A 848 -15.83 -16.47 3.78
CA LEU A 848 -16.28 -15.41 4.67
C LEU A 848 -16.99 -16.00 5.90
N TYR A 849 -17.91 -16.95 5.69
CA TYR A 849 -18.60 -17.59 6.83
C TYR A 849 -17.67 -18.45 7.69
N VAL A 850 -16.69 -19.14 7.09
CA VAL A 850 -15.65 -19.86 7.86
C VAL A 850 -14.86 -18.89 8.75
N SER A 851 -14.43 -17.75 8.20
CA SER A 851 -13.72 -16.72 8.98
C SER A 851 -14.58 -16.16 10.10
N LEU A 852 -15.84 -15.81 9.82
CA LEU A 852 -16.79 -15.29 10.83
C LEU A 852 -17.04 -16.29 11.95
N THR A 853 -17.28 -17.56 11.63
CA THR A 853 -17.50 -18.61 12.63
C THR A 853 -16.27 -18.82 13.49
N SER A 854 -15.08 -18.78 12.91
CA SER A 854 -13.82 -18.87 13.66
C SER A 854 -13.65 -17.71 14.63
N LEU A 855 -13.95 -16.47 14.21
CA LEU A 855 -13.89 -15.28 15.06
C LEU A 855 -14.90 -15.35 16.20
N LEU A 856 -16.15 -15.76 15.94
CA LEU A 856 -17.19 -15.96 16.96
C LEU A 856 -16.77 -17.01 17.98
N SER A 857 -16.17 -18.12 17.53
CA SER A 857 -15.61 -19.15 18.41
C SER A 857 -14.51 -18.58 19.33
N GLY A 858 -13.66 -17.69 18.78
CA GLY A 858 -12.65 -16.97 19.55
C GLY A 858 -13.23 -16.09 20.66
N PHE A 859 -14.28 -15.33 20.36
CA PHE A 859 -15.00 -14.56 21.38
C PHE A 859 -15.64 -15.46 22.45
N GLY A 860 -16.19 -16.60 22.05
CA GLY A 860 -16.70 -17.62 22.99
C GLY A 860 -15.62 -18.15 23.94
N LEU A 861 -14.43 -18.45 23.41
CA LEU A 861 -13.27 -18.89 24.23
C LEU A 861 -12.80 -17.80 25.19
N LEU A 862 -12.75 -16.54 24.75
CA LEU A 862 -12.43 -15.39 25.60
C LEU A 862 -13.45 -15.25 26.74
N GLY A 863 -14.76 -15.30 26.42
CA GLY A 863 -15.83 -15.26 27.41
C GLY A 863 -15.71 -16.39 28.42
N PHE A 864 -15.43 -17.60 27.97
CA PHE A 864 -15.18 -18.76 28.83
C PHE A 864 -14.01 -18.53 29.81
N ILE A 865 -12.88 -17.99 29.33
CA ILE A 865 -11.73 -17.67 30.19
C ILE A 865 -12.14 -16.63 31.25
N VAL A 866 -12.80 -15.55 30.86
CA VAL A 866 -13.18 -14.46 31.78
C VAL A 866 -14.13 -14.94 32.85
N VAL A 867 -15.16 -15.71 32.50
CA VAL A 867 -16.12 -16.25 33.49
C VAL A 867 -15.45 -17.18 34.46
N ARG A 868 -14.56 -18.06 33.99
CA ARG A 868 -13.87 -19.04 34.84
C ARG A 868 -12.80 -18.42 35.75
N ASP A 869 -12.13 -17.35 35.25
CA ASP A 869 -11.14 -16.64 36.07
C ASP A 869 -11.83 -15.82 37.19
N ARG A 870 -13.03 -15.24 36.92
CA ARG A 870 -13.85 -14.59 37.96
C ARG A 870 -14.29 -15.56 39.06
N LYS A 871 -14.75 -16.76 38.71
CA LYS A 871 -15.13 -17.77 39.73
C LYS A 871 -13.97 -18.15 40.64
N LYS A 872 -12.74 -18.25 40.12
CA LYS A 872 -11.54 -18.54 40.91
C LYS A 872 -11.09 -17.39 41.83
N SER A 873 -11.53 -16.17 41.58
CA SER A 873 -11.22 -15.01 42.45
C SER A 873 -12.27 -14.75 43.50
N THR A 874 -13.41 -15.44 43.44
CA THR A 874 -14.49 -15.39 44.43
C THR A 874 -14.51 -16.60 45.39
N ASP A 875 -13.84 -17.70 45.01
CA ASP A 875 -13.48 -18.84 45.84
C ASP A 875 -12.05 -18.64 46.42
#